data_1b5606abc69d4e9f0360de991f7d7657
#
_entry.id   1b5606abc69d4e9f0360de991f7d7657
#
_cell.length_a   1.000
_cell.length_b   1.000
_cell.length_c   1.000
_cell.angle_alpha   90.00
_cell.angle_beta   90.00
_cell.angle_gamma   90.00
#
_symmetry.space_group_name_H-M   'P 1'
#
loop_
_entity.id
_entity.type
_entity.pdbx_description
1 polymer ?
#
loop_
_entity_poly.entity_id
_entity_poly.type
_entity_poly.pdbx_seq_one_letter_code
_entity_poly.pdbx_strand_id
1 'polypeptide(L)'
;MNMTTNNSNNFGANHERRFMVGILLVIMAMVAQLGQANTYITLNDGRLHVFPDDCISSMTTDDNQVTITATDGSVYSYPLTDIQSIDNQPTKVLPTITSYKYYSKDNYQLISNATGVIAGDQISASAIGIGKWLTPTFTLSDQNAIVYVDGAEHKSAKSRISFAKDRVYTVGYAGDLILSMTDDGSCWMQPYGRQYTVHVNFPTDSATRVPRIDINTVGGVPISSKKYYLDAEIIIDGAGIFPSMTDSVQVKGRGNTTWSSNPDTKNPYRLKFAEKVKPLGLPKGKSWVLLANKRAGSMLTNAYGMKAASLLGTVASNHIIPVDLYVNGTFKGSYNLTEKVGFSSNSVDIDDETVAALLEFDNHYDEEEGQKFWTSTYSVPVNIKKPDFNDSTTTTFLTLNIIKDRVNSFVKAIIKRENMLDHVDVKSAASYLMLNDYILNYEILQPKSAFCYNENILEDSCKFISGPVWDLDWAFGYSTAHSYYTAKTNVNFYTNLSLNHYKLYYYMRLEPEIARSCYELWNNFMENGLDELCDFCQEYYDYAKPSLAHDGLDPTNYGTQATRAADWLRRRANDLCQAFKYEFAEPGDVNADDSITIEDVTTLIDYLLSGDSTSLSLNGADVDGDSSISIADVTALIDMLLSN
;
A
#
# COMPACT_ATOMS: atom_id res chain seq x y z
N MET A 1 6.82 82.79 -21.15
CA MET A 1 5.94 83.31 -20.08
C MET A 1 5.10 82.16 -19.54
N ASN A 2 5.18 81.92 -18.24
CA ASN A 2 4.43 81.05 -17.36
C ASN A 2 4.60 79.53 -17.53
N MET A 3 5.39 78.98 -16.70
CA MET A 3 5.25 78.26 -15.41
C MET A 3 3.89 77.55 -15.23
N THR A 4 3.87 76.23 -15.24
CA THR A 4 3.04 75.41 -14.39
C THR A 4 3.87 74.27 -13.81
N THR A 5 4.05 74.36 -12.53
CA THR A 5 4.85 73.54 -11.63
C THR A 5 4.22 72.18 -11.35
N ASN A 6 5.07 71.17 -11.27
CA ASN A 6 4.88 69.90 -10.59
C ASN A 6 4.05 69.98 -9.29
N ASN A 7 2.99 69.17 -9.23
CA ASN A 7 2.31 68.89 -7.97
C ASN A 7 1.72 67.46 -7.94
N SER A 8 2.42 66.49 -8.45
CA SER A 8 1.97 65.06 -8.43
C SER A 8 2.79 64.13 -7.50
N ASN A 9 3.90 64.63 -6.90
CA ASN A 9 4.76 63.77 -6.05
C ASN A 9 4.49 63.88 -4.52
N ASN A 10 3.57 64.74 -4.08
CA ASN A 10 3.28 64.92 -2.63
C ASN A 10 2.05 64.14 -2.12
N PHE A 11 1.23 63.55 -2.99
CA PHE A 11 0.06 62.79 -2.53
C PHE A 11 0.41 61.35 -2.15
N GLY A 12 1.36 60.70 -2.85
CA GLY A 12 1.83 59.33 -2.56
C GLY A 12 2.57 59.26 -1.22
N ALA A 13 3.58 60.15 -1.04
CA ALA A 13 4.41 60.18 0.18
C ALA A 13 3.64 60.52 1.46
N ASN A 14 2.52 61.26 1.36
CA ASN A 14 1.66 61.56 2.51
C ASN A 14 0.72 60.38 2.86
N HIS A 15 0.37 59.55 1.90
CA HIS A 15 -0.48 58.38 2.13
C HIS A 15 0.33 57.26 2.76
N GLU A 16 1.57 57.02 2.30
CA GLU A 16 2.51 56.06 2.87
C GLU A 16 2.95 56.46 4.29
N ARG A 17 3.24 57.76 4.52
CA ARG A 17 3.55 58.23 5.87
C ARG A 17 2.34 58.11 6.82
N ARG A 18 1.12 58.36 6.40
CA ARG A 18 -0.08 58.17 7.23
C ARG A 18 -0.36 56.71 7.51
N PHE A 19 -0.08 55.83 6.55
CA PHE A 19 -0.22 54.38 6.71
C PHE A 19 0.82 53.84 7.69
N MET A 20 2.10 54.26 7.57
CA MET A 20 3.15 53.87 8.50
C MET A 20 2.90 54.41 9.93
N VAL A 21 2.45 55.64 10.08
CA VAL A 21 2.10 56.22 11.39
C VAL A 21 0.88 55.51 11.99
N GLY A 22 -0.06 55.04 11.17
CA GLY A 22 -1.22 54.22 11.61
C GLY A 22 -0.80 52.87 12.15
N ILE A 23 0.09 52.18 11.44
CA ILE A 23 0.67 50.88 11.88
C ILE A 23 1.52 51.09 13.17
N LEU A 24 2.34 52.13 13.24
CA LEU A 24 3.15 52.43 14.41
C LEU A 24 2.32 52.71 15.67
N LEU A 25 1.19 53.38 15.53
CA LEU A 25 0.25 53.68 16.64
C LEU A 25 -0.49 52.42 17.10
N VAL A 26 -0.85 51.49 16.17
CA VAL A 26 -1.46 50.20 16.49
C VAL A 26 -0.44 49.30 17.21
N ILE A 27 0.81 49.24 16.73
CA ILE A 27 1.88 48.47 17.35
C ILE A 27 2.21 48.99 18.76
N MET A 28 2.29 50.35 18.97
CA MET A 28 2.48 50.93 20.29
C MET A 28 1.31 50.64 21.26
N ALA A 29 0.06 50.56 20.75
CA ALA A 29 -1.08 50.18 21.56
C ALA A 29 -1.08 48.68 21.92
N MET A 30 -0.58 47.81 21.02
CA MET A 30 -0.44 46.35 21.25
C MET A 30 0.68 45.99 22.16
N VAL A 31 1.86 46.64 22.04
CA VAL A 31 3.00 46.46 22.98
C VAL A 31 2.61 46.84 24.42
N ALA A 32 1.62 47.75 24.60
CA ALA A 32 1.10 48.09 25.93
C ALA A 32 0.06 47.06 26.47
N GLN A 33 -0.36 46.08 25.66
CA GLN A 33 -1.37 45.05 26.00
C GLN A 33 -0.86 43.62 25.90
N LEU A 34 0.48 43.40 25.91
CA LEU A 34 1.07 42.06 26.03
C LEU A 34 0.51 41.37 27.28
N GLY A 35 -0.26 40.32 27.09
CA GLY A 35 -0.83 39.48 28.14
C GLY A 35 -2.32 39.18 28.06
N GLN A 36 -3.05 39.49 26.96
CA GLN A 36 -4.48 39.17 26.83
C GLN A 36 -5.00 38.73 25.47
N ALA A 37 -4.22 38.71 24.38
CA ALA A 37 -4.72 38.29 23.06
C ALA A 37 -3.57 37.93 22.10
N ASN A 38 -3.79 36.91 21.23
CA ASN A 38 -2.84 36.57 20.17
C ASN A 38 -2.56 37.76 19.24
N THR A 39 -1.35 37.85 18.71
CA THR A 39 -0.98 38.81 17.66
C THR A 39 -1.15 38.17 16.27
N TYR A 40 -1.88 38.84 15.38
CA TYR A 40 -2.16 38.41 14.02
C TYR A 40 -1.47 39.35 13.04
N ILE A 41 -0.48 38.85 12.28
CA ILE A 41 0.21 39.61 11.23
C ILE A 41 -0.30 39.13 9.88
N THR A 42 -1.04 40.00 9.18
CA THR A 42 -1.44 39.75 7.80
C THR A 42 -0.41 40.35 6.86
N LEU A 43 0.15 39.55 5.94
CA LEU A 43 1.10 39.99 4.93
C LEU A 43 0.41 40.52 3.67
N ASN A 44 1.09 41.31 2.86
CA ASN A 44 0.54 41.88 1.63
C ASN A 44 0.11 40.83 0.57
N ASP A 45 0.66 39.61 0.64
CA ASP A 45 0.25 38.48 -0.20
C ASP A 45 -0.94 37.69 0.37
N GLY A 46 -1.49 38.14 1.50
CA GLY A 46 -2.67 37.55 2.15
C GLY A 46 -2.36 36.41 3.11
N ARG A 47 -1.09 36.04 3.33
CA ARG A 47 -0.72 35.05 4.36
C ARG A 47 -0.90 35.64 5.76
N LEU A 48 -1.29 34.77 6.70
CA LEU A 48 -1.54 35.14 8.09
C LEU A 48 -0.54 34.40 9.00
N HIS A 49 0.21 35.17 9.79
CA HIS A 49 1.10 34.62 10.81
C HIS A 49 0.56 34.98 12.20
N VAL A 50 0.38 33.98 13.03
CA VAL A 50 -0.23 34.10 14.36
C VAL A 50 0.80 33.86 15.45
N PHE A 51 0.84 34.75 16.42
CA PHE A 51 1.77 34.67 17.55
C PHE A 51 0.94 34.69 18.85
N PRO A 52 0.74 33.52 19.49
CA PRO A 52 0.13 33.43 20.81
C PRO A 52 0.96 34.14 21.87
N ASP A 53 0.30 34.85 22.79
CA ASP A 53 0.97 35.64 23.82
C ASP A 53 1.89 34.83 24.71
N ASP A 54 1.54 33.58 24.99
CA ASP A 54 2.36 32.65 25.81
C ASP A 54 3.61 32.15 25.09
N CYS A 55 3.69 32.32 23.79
CA CYS A 55 4.87 32.00 22.98
C CYS A 55 5.80 33.22 22.76
N ILE A 56 5.42 34.43 23.16
CA ILE A 56 6.16 35.67 22.88
C ILE A 56 6.86 36.18 24.16
N SER A 57 8.16 36.43 24.09
CA SER A 57 8.88 37.14 25.14
C SER A 57 8.93 38.66 24.93
N SER A 58 9.01 39.10 23.67
CA SER A 58 8.94 40.53 23.32
C SER A 58 8.54 40.77 21.88
N MET A 59 7.94 41.93 21.64
CA MET A 59 7.68 42.47 20.30
C MET A 59 8.23 43.88 20.22
N THR A 60 9.08 44.17 19.24
CA THR A 60 9.69 45.46 19.02
C THR A 60 9.50 45.92 17.58
N THR A 61 9.55 47.22 17.38
CA THR A 61 9.48 47.79 16.02
C THR A 61 10.54 48.88 15.89
N ASP A 62 11.16 48.92 14.73
CA ASP A 62 12.04 50.02 14.31
C ASP A 62 11.47 50.65 13.01
N ASP A 63 12.23 51.54 12.38
CA ASP A 63 11.78 52.28 11.19
C ASP A 63 11.54 51.37 9.97
N ASN A 64 11.99 50.12 9.98
CA ASN A 64 11.99 49.24 8.83
C ASN A 64 11.28 47.91 9.05
N GLN A 65 11.17 47.43 10.31
CA GLN A 65 10.64 46.08 10.56
C GLN A 65 9.96 45.93 11.92
N VAL A 66 9.12 44.91 12.02
CA VAL A 66 8.61 44.35 13.29
C VAL A 66 9.41 43.11 13.62
N THR A 67 9.90 43.03 14.86
CA THR A 67 10.65 41.87 15.37
C THR A 67 9.93 41.27 16.56
N ILE A 68 9.61 39.98 16.47
CA ILE A 68 9.00 39.17 17.53
C ILE A 68 10.04 38.19 18.04
N THR A 69 10.34 38.25 19.34
CA THR A 69 11.20 37.27 20.00
C THR A 69 10.34 36.29 20.76
N ALA A 70 10.45 35.00 20.44
CA ALA A 70 9.77 33.92 21.12
C ALA A 70 10.36 33.66 22.52
N THR A 71 9.67 32.88 23.33
CA THR A 71 10.08 32.52 24.70
C THR A 71 11.34 31.66 24.73
N ASP A 72 11.65 30.94 23.66
CA ASP A 72 12.89 30.15 23.50
C ASP A 72 14.07 30.97 22.94
N GLY A 73 13.85 32.26 22.66
CA GLY A 73 14.84 33.17 22.07
C GLY A 73 14.87 33.19 20.54
N SER A 74 14.04 32.38 19.85
CA SER A 74 13.88 32.44 18.40
C SER A 74 13.37 33.82 17.97
N VAL A 75 13.81 34.34 16.81
CA VAL A 75 13.49 35.69 16.34
C VAL A 75 12.80 35.61 14.97
N TYR A 76 11.67 36.29 14.85
CA TYR A 76 10.89 36.42 13.64
C TYR A 76 10.79 37.90 13.25
N SER A 77 11.28 38.25 12.05
CA SER A 77 11.33 39.64 11.58
C SER A 77 10.53 39.84 10.31
N TYR A 78 9.74 40.90 10.27
CA TYR A 78 8.84 41.26 9.14
C TYR A 78 9.15 42.69 8.71
N PRO A 79 9.64 42.91 7.47
CA PRO A 79 9.73 44.26 6.92
C PRO A 79 8.37 44.97 6.95
N LEU A 80 8.32 46.22 7.36
CA LEU A 80 7.08 47.00 7.40
C LEU A 80 6.41 47.07 6.01
N THR A 81 7.18 46.99 4.93
CA THR A 81 6.73 46.99 3.55
C THR A 81 5.94 45.72 3.19
N ASP A 82 6.11 44.62 3.91
CA ASP A 82 5.50 43.33 3.65
C ASP A 82 4.23 43.11 4.50
N ILE A 83 3.98 43.98 5.47
CA ILE A 83 2.86 43.88 6.40
C ILE A 83 1.66 44.67 5.88
N GLN A 84 0.52 43.98 5.73
CA GLN A 84 -0.77 44.60 5.44
C GLN A 84 -1.44 45.13 6.71
N SER A 85 -1.49 44.32 7.78
CA SER A 85 -2.03 44.71 9.08
C SER A 85 -1.43 43.88 10.23
N ILE A 86 -1.53 44.46 11.43
CA ILE A 86 -1.27 43.76 12.70
C ILE A 86 -2.51 43.95 13.57
N ASP A 87 -3.11 42.87 14.01
CA ASP A 87 -4.39 42.84 14.73
C ASP A 87 -4.29 41.93 15.97
N ASN A 88 -5.20 42.13 16.92
CA ASN A 88 -5.37 41.27 18.11
C ASN A 88 -6.60 40.37 18.01
N GLN A 89 -7.19 40.30 16.85
CA GLN A 89 -8.35 39.45 16.54
C GLN A 89 -8.10 38.77 15.19
N PRO A 90 -8.63 37.54 14.96
CA PRO A 90 -8.51 36.87 13.68
C PRO A 90 -9.19 37.70 12.57
N THR A 91 -8.41 38.01 11.53
CA THR A 91 -8.86 38.80 10.37
C THR A 91 -9.41 37.92 9.24
N LYS A 92 -9.23 36.61 9.33
CA LYS A 92 -9.54 35.65 8.27
C LYS A 92 -10.55 34.62 8.75
N VAL A 93 -11.57 34.34 7.94
CA VAL A 93 -12.50 33.22 8.17
C VAL A 93 -11.82 31.93 7.82
N LEU A 94 -11.71 31.03 8.79
CA LEU A 94 -11.09 29.73 8.59
C LEU A 94 -12.04 28.78 7.85
N PRO A 95 -11.52 27.99 6.90
CA PRO A 95 -12.32 27.00 6.17
C PRO A 95 -12.72 25.83 7.09
N THR A 96 -13.74 25.09 6.66
CA THR A 96 -14.31 23.98 7.42
C THR A 96 -14.34 22.70 6.59
N ILE A 97 -14.31 21.52 7.28
CA ILE A 97 -14.65 20.24 6.67
C ILE A 97 -16.18 20.14 6.62
N THR A 98 -16.75 19.95 5.42
CA THR A 98 -18.19 19.88 5.18
C THR A 98 -18.71 18.45 5.04
N SER A 99 -17.85 17.51 4.63
CA SER A 99 -18.14 16.08 4.66
C SER A 99 -16.86 15.27 4.91
N TYR A 100 -17.02 14.09 5.52
CA TYR A 100 -15.90 13.20 5.85
C TYR A 100 -16.34 11.73 5.71
N LYS A 101 -15.65 10.93 4.91
CA LYS A 101 -16.03 9.55 4.59
C LYS A 101 -14.82 8.67 4.37
N TYR A 102 -15.01 7.36 4.54
CA TYR A 102 -14.09 6.31 4.10
C TYR A 102 -14.83 5.41 3.12
N TYR A 103 -14.35 5.34 1.88
CA TYR A 103 -14.92 4.44 0.87
C TYR A 103 -14.18 3.11 0.87
N SER A 104 -14.91 1.99 0.88
CA SER A 104 -14.33 0.65 0.84
C SER A 104 -13.53 0.37 -0.44
N LYS A 105 -13.88 1.01 -1.56
CA LYS A 105 -13.11 0.94 -2.81
C LYS A 105 -11.68 1.50 -2.69
N ASP A 106 -11.46 2.47 -1.79
CA ASP A 106 -10.17 3.13 -1.53
C ASP A 106 -9.48 2.55 -0.27
N ASN A 107 -10.15 1.65 0.44
CA ASN A 107 -9.72 1.06 1.70
C ASN A 107 -9.98 -0.44 1.69
N TYR A 108 -9.04 -1.20 1.17
CA TYR A 108 -9.12 -2.65 0.98
C TYR A 108 -9.66 -3.43 2.20
N GLN A 109 -9.28 -3.04 3.42
CA GLN A 109 -9.71 -3.73 4.64
C GLN A 109 -11.17 -3.46 5.04
N LEU A 110 -11.83 -2.44 4.47
CA LEU A 110 -13.20 -2.11 4.83
C LEU A 110 -14.22 -2.92 4.05
N ILE A 111 -15.14 -3.56 4.74
CA ILE A 111 -16.25 -4.29 4.13
C ILE A 111 -17.39 -3.39 3.64
N SER A 112 -17.45 -2.15 4.13
CA SER A 112 -18.46 -1.15 3.75
C SER A 112 -17.91 0.26 3.92
N ASN A 113 -18.56 1.22 3.26
CA ASN A 113 -18.25 2.64 3.46
C ASN A 113 -18.58 3.06 4.88
N ALA A 114 -17.73 3.92 5.47
CA ALA A 114 -17.98 4.58 6.74
C ALA A 114 -18.13 6.08 6.55
N THR A 115 -19.09 6.70 7.26
CA THR A 115 -19.35 8.14 7.20
C THR A 115 -18.99 8.78 8.53
N GLY A 116 -18.18 9.83 8.50
CA GLY A 116 -17.85 10.65 9.65
C GLY A 116 -19.00 11.58 10.02
N VAL A 117 -19.35 11.61 11.29
CA VAL A 117 -20.28 12.58 11.88
C VAL A 117 -19.46 13.76 12.36
N ILE A 118 -19.75 14.95 11.82
CA ILE A 118 -19.07 16.21 12.18
C ILE A 118 -19.92 16.91 13.24
N ALA A 119 -19.38 17.12 14.43
CA ALA A 119 -20.02 17.78 15.56
C ALA A 119 -19.06 18.83 16.15
N GLY A 120 -19.21 20.09 15.73
CA GLY A 120 -18.25 21.15 16.09
C GLY A 120 -16.88 20.86 15.50
N ASP A 121 -15.88 20.72 16.36
CA ASP A 121 -14.51 20.42 16.00
C ASP A 121 -14.15 18.92 16.22
N GLN A 122 -15.17 18.07 16.38
CA GLN A 122 -15.01 16.62 16.48
C GLN A 122 -15.58 15.95 15.23
N ILE A 123 -14.87 14.95 14.72
CA ILE A 123 -15.32 14.06 13.64
C ILE A 123 -15.22 12.64 14.17
N SER A 124 -16.33 11.90 14.19
CA SER A 124 -16.35 10.50 14.62
C SER A 124 -16.87 9.58 13.54
N ALA A 125 -16.23 8.45 13.32
CA ALA A 125 -16.64 7.41 12.38
C ALA A 125 -16.55 6.03 13.02
N SER A 126 -17.29 5.04 12.47
CA SER A 126 -17.13 3.63 12.81
C SER A 126 -16.79 2.86 11.53
N ALA A 127 -15.63 2.21 11.50
CA ALA A 127 -15.08 1.51 10.35
C ALA A 127 -15.00 0.00 10.63
N ILE A 128 -15.68 -0.82 9.83
CA ILE A 128 -15.71 -2.28 10.00
C ILE A 128 -14.69 -2.89 9.04
N GLY A 129 -13.63 -3.46 9.60
CA GLY A 129 -12.53 -4.10 8.88
C GLY A 129 -11.38 -4.43 9.83
N ILE A 130 -10.38 -5.14 9.32
CA ILE A 130 -9.17 -5.46 10.05
C ILE A 130 -8.04 -4.58 9.51
N GLY A 131 -7.39 -3.81 10.40
CA GLY A 131 -6.39 -2.81 10.04
C GLY A 131 -6.88 -1.38 10.23
N LYS A 132 -5.99 -0.50 10.66
CA LYS A 132 -6.32 0.86 11.12
C LYS A 132 -5.84 1.97 10.20
N TRP A 133 -5.16 1.64 9.12
CA TRP A 133 -4.72 2.62 8.12
C TRP A 133 -5.83 2.87 7.10
N LEU A 134 -6.26 4.13 7.00
CA LEU A 134 -7.37 4.53 6.13
C LEU A 134 -7.00 5.73 5.27
N THR A 135 -7.57 5.77 4.08
CA THR A 135 -7.58 6.91 3.17
C THR A 135 -8.92 7.62 3.28
N PRO A 136 -9.00 8.77 3.95
CA PRO A 136 -10.24 9.53 4.07
C PRO A 136 -10.55 10.32 2.80
N THR A 137 -11.83 10.47 2.52
CA THR A 137 -12.36 11.39 1.51
C THR A 137 -13.13 12.48 2.21
N PHE A 138 -12.72 13.73 2.05
CA PHE A 138 -13.39 14.88 2.66
C PHE A 138 -13.60 16.01 1.66
N THR A 139 -14.57 16.86 1.95
CA THR A 139 -14.82 18.11 1.22
C THR A 139 -14.68 19.30 2.15
N LEU A 140 -14.20 20.41 1.62
CA LEU A 140 -13.95 21.63 2.35
C LEU A 140 -14.95 22.72 1.92
N SER A 141 -15.19 23.71 2.79
CA SER A 141 -16.05 24.87 2.49
C SER A 141 -15.41 25.83 1.48
N ASP A 142 -14.09 25.75 1.31
CA ASP A 142 -13.31 26.51 0.32
C ASP A 142 -12.36 25.55 -0.41
N GLN A 143 -12.39 25.59 -1.74
CA GLN A 143 -11.55 24.71 -2.58
C GLN A 143 -10.05 25.05 -2.55
N ASN A 144 -9.69 26.26 -2.11
CA ASN A 144 -8.30 26.70 -1.94
C ASN A 144 -7.73 26.33 -0.57
N ALA A 145 -8.56 25.77 0.32
CA ALA A 145 -8.12 25.34 1.64
C ALA A 145 -7.27 24.07 1.55
N ILE A 146 -6.34 23.95 2.48
CA ILE A 146 -5.43 22.80 2.62
C ILE A 146 -5.68 22.16 3.99
N VAL A 147 -5.59 20.85 4.05
CA VAL A 147 -5.63 20.08 5.29
C VAL A 147 -4.21 19.61 5.62
N TYR A 148 -3.83 19.80 6.87
CA TYR A 148 -2.57 19.29 7.41
C TYR A 148 -2.85 18.29 8.54
N VAL A 149 -2.07 17.21 8.58
CA VAL A 149 -2.06 16.24 9.67
C VAL A 149 -0.60 16.01 10.06
N ASP A 150 -0.31 16.12 11.34
CA ASP A 150 1.07 16.02 11.86
C ASP A 150 2.07 16.96 11.12
N GLY A 151 1.60 18.14 10.68
CA GLY A 151 2.39 19.16 9.98
C GLY A 151 2.53 18.95 8.47
N ALA A 152 2.15 17.81 7.93
CA ALA A 152 2.22 17.49 6.50
C ALA A 152 0.87 17.70 5.80
N GLU A 153 0.90 18.09 4.52
CA GLU A 153 -0.32 18.20 3.70
C GLU A 153 -1.00 16.84 3.56
N HIS A 154 -2.31 16.81 3.84
CA HIS A 154 -3.14 15.62 3.76
C HIS A 154 -4.24 15.76 2.70
N LYS A 155 -4.10 15.04 1.59
CA LYS A 155 -4.97 15.15 0.41
C LYS A 155 -6.16 14.21 0.48
N SER A 156 -7.38 14.75 0.29
CA SER A 156 -8.62 13.97 0.20
C SER A 156 -8.52 12.86 -0.85
N ALA A 157 -8.96 11.65 -0.49
CA ALA A 157 -8.95 10.43 -1.32
C ALA A 157 -7.56 10.00 -1.84
N LYS A 158 -6.48 10.51 -1.24
CA LYS A 158 -5.10 10.17 -1.65
C LYS A 158 -4.20 9.82 -0.46
N SER A 159 -4.11 10.73 0.52
CA SER A 159 -3.23 10.49 1.66
C SER A 159 -3.80 9.43 2.58
N ARG A 160 -2.96 8.49 2.98
CA ARG A 160 -3.28 7.37 3.85
C ARG A 160 -2.57 7.52 5.18
N ILE A 161 -3.28 7.27 6.29
CA ILE A 161 -2.77 7.49 7.64
C ILE A 161 -3.36 6.45 8.62
N SER A 162 -2.61 6.12 9.68
CA SER A 162 -3.08 5.26 10.76
C SER A 162 -4.04 5.99 11.70
N PHE A 163 -5.19 5.39 11.98
CA PHE A 163 -6.15 5.82 12.99
C PHE A 163 -6.10 4.91 14.25
N ALA A 164 -4.95 4.34 14.56
CA ALA A 164 -4.72 3.66 15.83
C ALA A 164 -4.86 4.59 17.05
N LYS A 165 -4.78 5.90 16.81
CA LYS A 165 -5.06 6.99 17.76
C LYS A 165 -5.84 8.10 17.06
N ASP A 166 -6.43 8.99 17.83
CA ASP A 166 -7.07 10.18 17.30
C ASP A 166 -6.07 11.04 16.50
N ARG A 167 -6.56 11.66 15.42
CA ARG A 167 -5.75 12.53 14.57
C ARG A 167 -6.29 13.95 14.60
N VAL A 168 -5.37 14.92 14.65
CA VAL A 168 -5.71 16.34 14.57
C VAL A 168 -5.51 16.81 13.14
N TYR A 169 -6.60 17.31 12.55
CA TYR A 169 -6.64 17.88 11.21
C TYR A 169 -6.67 19.39 11.33
N THR A 170 -5.66 20.09 10.82
CA THR A 170 -5.62 21.55 10.73
C THR A 170 -6.04 21.97 9.33
N VAL A 171 -7.15 22.73 9.23
CA VAL A 171 -7.75 23.17 7.97
C VAL A 171 -7.54 24.67 7.81
N GLY A 172 -6.67 25.05 6.88
CA GLY A 172 -6.25 26.45 6.70
C GLY A 172 -5.93 26.77 5.25
N TYR A 173 -5.05 27.74 5.05
CA TYR A 173 -4.58 28.16 3.73
C TYR A 173 -3.06 28.03 3.64
N ALA A 174 -2.54 27.90 2.43
CA ALA A 174 -1.11 27.78 2.18
C ALA A 174 -0.34 28.99 2.76
N GLY A 175 0.66 28.70 3.59
CA GLY A 175 1.52 29.73 4.19
C GLY A 175 0.92 30.48 5.37
N ASP A 176 -0.34 30.18 5.79
CA ASP A 176 -0.84 30.63 7.08
C ASP A 176 -0.17 29.82 8.19
N LEU A 177 0.47 30.50 9.14
CA LEU A 177 1.29 29.87 10.17
C LEU A 177 0.90 30.35 11.57
N ILE A 178 1.14 29.51 12.58
CA ILE A 178 1.03 29.86 14.00
C ILE A 178 2.31 29.44 14.73
N LEU A 179 2.83 30.32 15.58
CA LEU A 179 3.91 29.96 16.48
C LEU A 179 3.37 29.03 17.57
N SER A 180 4.03 27.92 17.80
CA SER A 180 3.64 26.96 18.84
C SER A 180 4.85 26.53 19.65
N MET A 181 4.64 26.32 20.94
CA MET A 181 5.66 25.84 21.86
C MET A 181 5.53 24.33 22.03
N THR A 182 6.64 23.63 21.96
CA THR A 182 6.75 22.19 22.23
C THR A 182 6.93 21.92 23.73
N ASP A 183 6.78 20.66 24.14
CA ASP A 183 6.91 20.24 25.54
C ASP A 183 8.30 20.51 26.14
N ASP A 184 9.34 20.60 25.32
CA ASP A 184 10.72 20.96 25.72
C ASP A 184 10.96 22.47 25.77
N GLY A 185 9.94 23.27 25.45
CA GLY A 185 9.96 24.72 25.48
C GLY A 185 10.50 25.39 24.22
N SER A 186 10.85 24.65 23.17
CA SER A 186 11.22 25.22 21.88
C SER A 186 10.01 25.73 21.12
N CYS A 187 10.18 26.79 20.31
CA CYS A 187 9.13 27.44 19.56
C CYS A 187 9.35 27.26 18.05
N TRP A 188 8.29 26.94 17.31
CA TRP A 188 8.36 26.80 15.85
C TRP A 188 7.05 27.15 15.16
N MET A 189 7.15 27.58 13.90
CA MET A 189 5.98 27.93 13.09
C MET A 189 5.38 26.65 12.47
N GLN A 190 4.07 26.45 12.66
CA GLN A 190 3.33 25.35 12.09
C GLN A 190 2.09 25.86 11.35
N PRO A 191 1.44 25.03 10.49
CA PRO A 191 0.25 25.45 9.78
C PRO A 191 -0.85 25.99 10.70
N TYR A 192 -1.40 27.17 10.36
CA TYR A 192 -2.53 27.75 11.07
C TYR A 192 -3.85 27.42 10.40
N GLY A 193 -4.83 27.05 11.19
CA GLY A 193 -6.17 26.73 10.68
C GLY A 193 -7.13 26.28 11.77
N ARG A 194 -8.35 25.95 11.35
CA ARG A 194 -9.33 25.31 12.21
C ARG A 194 -8.93 23.87 12.48
N GLN A 195 -8.91 23.49 13.73
CA GLN A 195 -8.54 22.13 14.14
C GLN A 195 -9.77 21.24 14.29
N TYR A 196 -9.68 20.01 13.81
CA TYR A 196 -10.66 18.95 14.03
C TYR A 196 -9.95 17.75 14.64
N THR A 197 -10.49 17.18 15.71
CA THR A 197 -10.08 15.87 16.21
C THR A 197 -10.91 14.80 15.51
N VAL A 198 -10.22 13.90 14.80
CA VAL A 198 -10.84 12.78 14.08
C VAL A 198 -10.62 11.50 14.86
N HIS A 199 -11.72 10.91 15.33
CA HIS A 199 -11.77 9.63 16.03
C HIS A 199 -12.39 8.56 15.15
N VAL A 200 -11.74 7.40 15.01
CA VAL A 200 -12.29 6.24 14.30
C VAL A 200 -12.42 5.06 15.26
N ASN A 201 -13.66 4.64 15.47
CA ASN A 201 -13.94 3.42 16.20
C ASN A 201 -13.83 2.20 15.27
N PHE A 202 -13.04 1.22 15.67
CA PHE A 202 -12.93 -0.09 15.01
C PHE A 202 -13.62 -1.14 15.87
N PRO A 203 -14.84 -1.60 15.51
CA PRO A 203 -15.56 -2.61 16.31
C PRO A 203 -14.78 -3.92 16.49
N THR A 204 -13.86 -4.21 15.56
CA THR A 204 -12.97 -5.38 15.65
C THR A 204 -12.00 -5.34 16.83
N ASP A 205 -11.66 -4.16 17.37
CA ASP A 205 -10.75 -4.03 18.53
C ASP A 205 -11.37 -4.57 19.82
N SER A 206 -12.69 -4.52 19.94
CA SER A 206 -13.45 -5.02 21.09
C SER A 206 -13.99 -6.44 20.89
N ALA A 207 -13.61 -7.11 19.80
CA ALA A 207 -14.11 -8.43 19.48
C ALA A 207 -13.63 -9.49 20.48
N THR A 208 -14.55 -10.23 21.06
CA THR A 208 -14.25 -11.37 21.96
C THR A 208 -14.23 -12.71 21.21
N ARG A 209 -14.68 -12.72 19.97
CA ARG A 209 -14.71 -13.87 19.06
C ARG A 209 -14.66 -13.42 17.60
N VAL A 210 -14.22 -14.30 16.72
CA VAL A 210 -14.35 -14.13 15.27
C VAL A 210 -15.75 -14.56 14.80
N PRO A 211 -16.14 -14.26 13.52
CA PRO A 211 -17.35 -14.81 12.92
C PRO A 211 -17.38 -16.33 12.96
N ARG A 212 -18.57 -16.89 13.08
CA ARG A 212 -18.81 -18.34 13.05
C ARG A 212 -19.50 -18.72 11.74
N ILE A 213 -19.03 -19.80 11.12
CA ILE A 213 -19.66 -20.42 9.95
C ILE A 213 -20.09 -21.84 10.30
N ASP A 214 -21.38 -22.14 10.16
CA ASP A 214 -21.94 -23.48 10.27
C ASP A 214 -22.33 -23.96 8.89
N ILE A 215 -21.84 -25.14 8.48
CA ILE A 215 -22.20 -25.82 7.23
C ILE A 215 -22.90 -27.13 7.61
N ASN A 216 -24.18 -27.23 7.28
CA ASN A 216 -25.00 -28.40 7.56
C ASN A 216 -25.36 -29.09 6.24
N THR A 217 -24.67 -30.18 5.90
CA THR A 217 -24.93 -30.95 4.68
C THR A 217 -26.27 -31.65 4.77
N VAL A 218 -27.00 -31.77 3.65
CA VAL A 218 -28.26 -32.50 3.59
C VAL A 218 -28.05 -33.94 4.08
N GLY A 219 -28.84 -34.36 5.07
CA GLY A 219 -28.73 -35.68 5.68
C GLY A 219 -27.47 -35.88 6.55
N GLY A 220 -26.70 -34.83 6.88
CA GLY A 220 -25.51 -34.93 7.69
C GLY A 220 -24.35 -35.68 7.00
N VAL A 221 -24.34 -35.75 5.68
CA VAL A 221 -23.33 -36.49 4.90
C VAL A 221 -21.96 -35.87 5.07
N PRO A 222 -20.91 -36.63 5.45
CA PRO A 222 -19.56 -36.10 5.60
C PRO A 222 -18.96 -35.61 4.27
N ILE A 223 -18.23 -34.49 4.29
CA ILE A 223 -17.55 -33.94 3.11
C ILE A 223 -16.23 -34.69 2.91
N SER A 224 -16.23 -35.70 2.04
CA SER A 224 -15.09 -36.62 1.79
C SER A 224 -14.54 -36.57 0.37
N SER A 225 -15.01 -35.65 -0.49
CA SER A 225 -14.65 -35.56 -1.89
C SER A 225 -14.23 -34.15 -2.32
N LYS A 226 -13.20 -34.06 -3.18
CA LYS A 226 -12.86 -32.83 -3.93
C LYS A 226 -13.66 -32.75 -5.25
N LYS A 227 -14.21 -33.84 -5.73
CA LYS A 227 -14.85 -33.92 -7.05
C LYS A 227 -16.33 -33.54 -6.99
N TYR A 228 -17.05 -34.07 -6.02
CA TYR A 228 -18.52 -33.94 -5.93
C TYR A 228 -18.89 -32.89 -4.88
N TYR A 229 -19.85 -32.03 -5.26
CA TYR A 229 -20.50 -31.11 -4.35
C TYR A 229 -21.58 -31.81 -3.54
N LEU A 230 -21.74 -31.44 -2.30
CA LEU A 230 -22.87 -31.74 -1.45
C LEU A 230 -23.70 -30.48 -1.26
N ASP A 231 -25.02 -30.62 -1.31
CA ASP A 231 -25.93 -29.53 -0.94
C ASP A 231 -25.95 -29.39 0.58
N ALA A 232 -25.93 -28.15 1.04
CA ALA A 232 -25.87 -27.79 2.46
C ALA A 232 -26.62 -26.49 2.73
N GLU A 233 -27.02 -26.30 3.97
CA GLU A 233 -27.33 -24.99 4.53
C GLU A 233 -26.06 -24.39 5.12
N ILE A 234 -25.84 -23.09 4.89
CA ILE A 234 -24.78 -22.32 5.52
C ILE A 234 -25.39 -21.22 6.39
N ILE A 235 -24.93 -21.14 7.64
CA ILE A 235 -25.26 -20.06 8.57
C ILE A 235 -23.97 -19.33 8.91
N ILE A 236 -23.94 -18.03 8.66
CA ILE A 236 -22.83 -17.15 8.99
C ILE A 236 -23.27 -16.17 10.07
N ASP A 237 -22.73 -16.31 11.27
CA ASP A 237 -22.87 -15.35 12.35
C ASP A 237 -21.67 -14.39 12.33
N GLY A 238 -21.92 -13.12 12.05
CA GLY A 238 -20.91 -12.06 11.95
C GLY A 238 -20.35 -11.57 13.29
N ALA A 239 -20.57 -12.27 14.38
CA ALA A 239 -20.09 -11.94 15.72
C ALA A 239 -20.61 -10.60 16.29
N GLY A 240 -21.71 -10.05 15.73
CA GLY A 240 -22.24 -8.73 16.09
C GLY A 240 -21.47 -7.55 15.45
N ILE A 241 -20.46 -7.83 14.62
CA ILE A 241 -19.63 -6.84 13.95
C ILE A 241 -19.89 -6.86 12.44
N PHE A 242 -19.75 -8.04 11.82
CA PHE A 242 -19.98 -8.25 10.41
C PHE A 242 -21.46 -8.60 10.13
N PRO A 243 -21.97 -8.38 8.92
CA PRO A 243 -23.28 -8.86 8.52
C PRO A 243 -23.40 -10.39 8.66
N SER A 244 -24.50 -10.85 9.25
CA SER A 244 -24.86 -12.26 9.33
C SER A 244 -25.73 -12.66 8.15
N MET A 245 -25.73 -13.96 7.77
CA MET A 245 -26.58 -14.49 6.70
C MET A 245 -26.86 -15.98 6.85
N THR A 246 -27.96 -16.44 6.27
CA THR A 246 -28.28 -17.86 6.09
C THR A 246 -28.65 -18.06 4.62
N ASP A 247 -28.14 -19.13 3.98
CA ASP A 247 -28.43 -19.44 2.60
C ASP A 247 -28.21 -20.94 2.31
N SER A 248 -28.59 -21.38 1.14
CA SER A 248 -28.25 -22.69 0.59
C SER A 248 -26.91 -22.61 -0.13
N VAL A 249 -26.06 -23.61 0.05
CA VAL A 249 -24.73 -23.66 -0.56
C VAL A 249 -24.36 -25.06 -1.01
N GLN A 250 -23.60 -25.16 -2.07
CA GLN A 250 -22.91 -26.38 -2.44
C GLN A 250 -21.49 -26.36 -1.87
N VAL A 251 -21.08 -27.44 -1.21
CA VAL A 251 -19.77 -27.56 -0.56
C VAL A 251 -19.02 -28.80 -1.03
N LYS A 252 -17.72 -28.69 -1.24
CA LYS A 252 -16.81 -29.82 -1.47
C LYS A 252 -15.44 -29.54 -0.87
N GLY A 253 -14.62 -30.58 -0.73
CA GLY A 253 -13.22 -30.43 -0.41
C GLY A 253 -12.42 -29.73 -1.51
N ARG A 254 -11.26 -29.16 -1.15
CA ARG A 254 -10.31 -28.55 -2.06
C ARG A 254 -8.87 -28.72 -1.56
N GLY A 255 -7.91 -28.27 -2.37
CA GLY A 255 -6.48 -28.31 -2.05
C GLY A 255 -5.80 -29.63 -2.45
N ASN A 256 -4.48 -29.64 -2.42
CA ASN A 256 -3.67 -30.81 -2.77
C ASN A 256 -3.01 -31.37 -1.51
N THR A 257 -1.94 -30.76 -1.02
CA THR A 257 -1.18 -31.22 0.17
C THR A 257 -1.95 -31.08 1.49
N THR A 258 -2.93 -30.17 1.55
CA THR A 258 -3.72 -29.89 2.75
C THR A 258 -5.03 -30.70 2.80
N TRP A 259 -5.43 -31.35 1.71
CA TRP A 259 -6.65 -32.15 1.63
C TRP A 259 -6.46 -33.58 2.12
N SER A 260 -7.49 -34.12 2.78
CA SER A 260 -7.64 -35.54 3.10
C SER A 260 -9.07 -35.99 2.86
N SER A 261 -9.25 -37.23 2.36
CA SER A 261 -10.59 -37.83 2.24
C SER A 261 -11.22 -38.19 3.60
N ASN A 262 -10.42 -38.18 4.67
CA ASN A 262 -10.94 -38.33 6.04
C ASN A 262 -11.63 -37.01 6.47
N PRO A 263 -12.97 -37.02 6.68
CA PRO A 263 -13.72 -35.83 7.06
C PRO A 263 -13.42 -35.34 8.47
N ASP A 264 -12.78 -36.14 9.31
CA ASP A 264 -12.41 -35.75 10.68
C ASP A 264 -11.15 -34.89 10.73
N THR A 265 -10.39 -34.82 9.62
CA THR A 265 -9.24 -33.93 9.54
C THR A 265 -9.65 -32.50 9.27
N LYS A 266 -8.81 -31.55 9.62
CA LYS A 266 -8.98 -30.12 9.33
C LYS A 266 -8.78 -29.89 7.83
N ASN A 267 -9.83 -30.02 7.02
CA ASN A 267 -9.80 -29.95 5.56
C ASN A 267 -10.20 -28.57 5.05
N PRO A 268 -9.57 -28.05 3.98
CA PRO A 268 -10.06 -26.85 3.30
C PRO A 268 -11.28 -27.16 2.42
N TYR A 269 -12.19 -26.18 2.29
CA TYR A 269 -13.45 -26.34 1.58
C TYR A 269 -13.64 -25.28 0.49
N ARG A 270 -14.38 -25.65 -0.57
CA ARG A 270 -14.89 -24.75 -1.59
C ARG A 270 -16.41 -24.65 -1.45
N LEU A 271 -16.89 -23.41 -1.41
CA LEU A 271 -18.30 -23.06 -1.37
C LEU A 271 -18.74 -22.53 -2.74
N LYS A 272 -19.95 -22.93 -3.20
CA LYS A 272 -20.57 -22.44 -4.44
C LYS A 272 -22.04 -22.12 -4.16
N PHE A 273 -22.37 -20.85 -4.19
CA PHE A 273 -23.76 -20.37 -4.06
C PHE A 273 -24.47 -20.36 -5.42
N ALA A 274 -25.79 -20.49 -5.41
CA ALA A 274 -26.62 -20.37 -6.61
C ALA A 274 -26.55 -18.93 -7.16
N GLU A 275 -26.67 -17.94 -6.29
CA GLU A 275 -26.57 -16.52 -6.61
C GLU A 275 -25.34 -15.86 -5.98
N LYS A 276 -24.99 -14.65 -6.44
CA LYS A 276 -23.89 -13.87 -5.85
C LYS A 276 -24.30 -13.35 -4.46
N VAL A 277 -23.59 -13.75 -3.43
CA VAL A 277 -23.78 -13.36 -2.03
C VAL A 277 -22.64 -12.50 -1.51
N LYS A 278 -22.84 -11.86 -0.35
CA LYS A 278 -21.84 -11.03 0.37
C LYS A 278 -21.55 -11.61 1.76
N PRO A 279 -20.85 -12.74 1.89
CA PRO A 279 -20.52 -13.28 3.21
C PRO A 279 -19.75 -12.26 4.02
N LEU A 280 -20.15 -12.03 5.26
CA LEU A 280 -19.55 -11.03 6.16
C LEU A 280 -19.48 -9.60 5.57
N GLY A 281 -20.29 -9.30 4.55
CA GLY A 281 -20.26 -7.99 3.86
C GLY A 281 -19.20 -7.85 2.76
N LEU A 282 -18.38 -8.86 2.51
CA LEU A 282 -17.36 -8.87 1.45
C LEU A 282 -17.96 -8.64 0.06
N PRO A 283 -17.15 -8.27 -0.96
CA PRO A 283 -17.63 -8.08 -2.33
C PRO A 283 -18.42 -9.27 -2.86
N LYS A 284 -19.46 -9.01 -3.67
CA LYS A 284 -20.38 -10.02 -4.18
C LYS A 284 -19.68 -11.13 -4.98
N GLY A 285 -19.89 -12.40 -4.62
CA GLY A 285 -19.37 -13.55 -5.37
C GLY A 285 -20.19 -14.82 -5.19
N LYS A 286 -20.14 -15.72 -6.17
CA LYS A 286 -20.76 -17.06 -6.08
C LYS A 286 -19.83 -18.11 -5.47
N SER A 287 -18.52 -17.94 -5.57
CA SER A 287 -17.54 -18.95 -5.14
C SER A 287 -16.61 -18.42 -4.07
N TRP A 288 -16.52 -19.17 -2.97
CA TRP A 288 -15.73 -18.83 -1.81
C TRP A 288 -14.89 -20.01 -1.35
N VAL A 289 -13.86 -19.73 -0.55
CA VAL A 289 -12.94 -20.74 -0.01
C VAL A 289 -12.81 -20.57 1.50
N LEU A 290 -12.78 -21.71 2.19
CA LEU A 290 -12.38 -21.82 3.58
C LEU A 290 -11.01 -22.48 3.63
N LEU A 291 -9.97 -21.68 3.89
CA LEU A 291 -8.59 -22.14 4.05
C LEU A 291 -8.42 -22.75 5.43
N ALA A 292 -7.92 -23.98 5.50
CA ALA A 292 -7.83 -24.74 6.75
C ALA A 292 -6.64 -24.34 7.64
N ASN A 293 -5.66 -23.62 7.12
CA ASN A 293 -4.45 -23.17 7.85
C ASN A 293 -3.78 -24.31 8.64
N LYS A 294 -3.58 -25.46 7.99
CA LYS A 294 -3.03 -26.66 8.64
C LYS A 294 -1.57 -26.53 9.12
N ARG A 295 -0.81 -25.64 8.47
CA ARG A 295 0.60 -25.46 8.77
C ARG A 295 0.78 -24.40 9.85
N ALA A 296 1.76 -24.59 10.73
CA ALA A 296 2.09 -23.59 11.75
C ALA A 296 2.42 -22.25 11.06
N GLY A 297 1.76 -21.17 11.51
CA GLY A 297 1.94 -19.83 10.95
C GLY A 297 1.14 -19.52 9.68
N SER A 298 0.64 -20.53 8.95
CA SER A 298 -0.05 -20.29 7.66
C SER A 298 -1.35 -19.48 7.81
N MET A 299 -1.97 -19.45 8.97
CA MET A 299 -3.13 -18.60 9.24
C MET A 299 -2.79 -17.11 9.12
N LEU A 300 -1.59 -16.72 9.51
CA LEU A 300 -1.11 -15.33 9.44
C LEU A 300 -0.50 -15.02 8.06
N THR A 301 0.26 -15.97 7.47
CA THR A 301 0.99 -15.73 6.22
C THR A 301 0.09 -15.34 5.06
N ASN A 302 -1.05 -16.02 4.86
CA ASN A 302 -1.98 -15.67 3.79
C ASN A 302 -2.56 -14.26 3.98
N ALA A 303 -2.89 -13.86 5.21
CA ALA A 303 -3.38 -12.52 5.49
C ALA A 303 -2.32 -11.44 5.23
N TYR A 304 -1.11 -11.66 5.73
CA TYR A 304 0.01 -10.73 5.55
C TYR A 304 0.41 -10.58 4.09
N GLY A 305 0.47 -11.71 3.36
CA GLY A 305 0.81 -11.70 1.94
C GLY A 305 -0.25 -11.03 1.08
N MET A 306 -1.56 -11.24 1.35
CA MET A 306 -2.63 -10.55 0.64
C MET A 306 -2.68 -9.06 0.98
N LYS A 307 -2.34 -8.68 2.21
CA LYS A 307 -2.18 -7.28 2.56
C LYS A 307 -1.02 -6.62 1.82
N ALA A 308 0.15 -7.28 1.78
CA ALA A 308 1.28 -6.82 0.98
C ALA A 308 0.93 -6.71 -0.51
N ALA A 309 0.19 -7.69 -1.05
CA ALA A 309 -0.31 -7.69 -2.42
C ALA A 309 -1.18 -6.46 -2.72
N SER A 310 -2.12 -6.15 -1.82
CA SER A 310 -2.97 -4.95 -1.93
C SER A 310 -2.15 -3.66 -1.92
N LEU A 311 -1.14 -3.55 -1.05
CA LEU A 311 -0.29 -2.35 -0.92
C LEU A 311 0.67 -2.18 -2.11
N LEU A 312 1.11 -3.27 -2.72
CA LEU A 312 1.92 -3.29 -3.93
C LEU A 312 1.07 -3.23 -5.22
N GLY A 313 -0.26 -3.10 -5.10
CA GLY A 313 -1.14 -2.92 -6.25
C GLY A 313 -1.25 -4.15 -7.16
N THR A 314 -1.10 -5.37 -6.63
CA THR A 314 -1.35 -6.58 -7.42
C THR A 314 -2.83 -6.70 -7.77
N VAL A 315 -3.12 -7.28 -8.93
CA VAL A 315 -4.49 -7.45 -9.38
C VAL A 315 -5.25 -8.45 -8.51
N ALA A 316 -6.50 -8.13 -8.17
CA ALA A 316 -7.44 -9.00 -7.48
C ALA A 316 -6.90 -9.61 -6.17
N SER A 317 -6.30 -8.78 -5.30
CA SER A 317 -5.88 -9.21 -3.96
C SER A 317 -7.08 -9.62 -3.12
N ASN A 318 -7.04 -10.83 -2.58
CA ASN A 318 -8.15 -11.41 -1.82
C ASN A 318 -8.25 -10.86 -0.39
N HIS A 319 -9.47 -10.75 0.14
CA HIS A 319 -9.67 -10.55 1.57
C HIS A 319 -9.44 -11.86 2.33
N ILE A 320 -8.89 -11.77 3.53
CA ILE A 320 -8.66 -12.92 4.43
C ILE A 320 -9.30 -12.60 5.77
N ILE A 321 -10.43 -13.24 6.09
CA ILE A 321 -11.13 -13.03 7.37
C ILE A 321 -11.08 -14.33 8.19
N PRO A 322 -10.54 -14.28 9.43
CA PRO A 322 -10.53 -15.46 10.31
C PRO A 322 -11.96 -15.78 10.78
N VAL A 323 -12.30 -17.06 10.77
CA VAL A 323 -13.61 -17.58 11.15
C VAL A 323 -13.50 -18.89 11.91
N ASP A 324 -14.42 -19.14 12.82
CA ASP A 324 -14.60 -20.44 13.45
C ASP A 324 -15.54 -21.30 12.61
N LEU A 325 -15.07 -22.46 12.14
CA LEU A 325 -15.86 -23.35 11.26
C LEU A 325 -16.48 -24.54 12.03
N TYR A 326 -17.74 -24.74 11.78
CA TYR A 326 -18.49 -25.95 12.20
C TYR A 326 -19.03 -26.67 10.97
N VAL A 327 -18.91 -27.99 10.94
CA VAL A 327 -19.50 -28.84 9.89
C VAL A 327 -20.37 -29.90 10.56
N ASN A 328 -21.66 -29.93 10.23
CA ASN A 328 -22.65 -30.82 10.84
C ASN A 328 -22.60 -30.77 12.38
N GLY A 329 -22.54 -29.55 12.94
CA GLY A 329 -22.48 -29.30 14.37
C GLY A 329 -21.12 -29.55 15.04
N THR A 330 -20.13 -30.07 14.31
CA THR A 330 -18.78 -30.36 14.84
C THR A 330 -17.83 -29.22 14.56
N PHE A 331 -17.17 -28.67 15.58
CA PHE A 331 -16.10 -27.67 15.42
C PHE A 331 -14.93 -28.25 14.65
N LYS A 332 -14.50 -27.57 13.59
CA LYS A 332 -13.38 -27.97 12.73
C LYS A 332 -12.11 -27.15 12.94
N GLY A 333 -12.19 -26.07 13.69
CA GLY A 333 -11.07 -25.20 14.03
C GLY A 333 -11.20 -23.78 13.47
N SER A 334 -10.11 -23.05 13.56
CA SER A 334 -9.94 -21.71 13.02
C SER A 334 -9.61 -21.78 11.52
N TYR A 335 -10.36 -21.07 10.69
CA TYR A 335 -10.22 -21.02 9.23
C TYR A 335 -10.10 -19.59 8.76
N ASN A 336 -9.72 -19.40 7.50
CA ASN A 336 -9.85 -18.13 6.80
C ASN A 336 -10.90 -18.23 5.69
N LEU A 337 -11.89 -17.34 5.73
CA LEU A 337 -12.81 -17.12 4.60
C LEU A 337 -12.15 -16.17 3.60
N THR A 338 -12.19 -16.54 2.31
CA THR A 338 -11.61 -15.74 1.22
C THR A 338 -12.36 -15.98 -0.09
N GLU A 339 -12.20 -15.07 -1.04
CA GLU A 339 -12.69 -15.22 -2.42
C GLU A 339 -11.96 -16.37 -3.11
N LYS A 340 -12.63 -16.99 -4.08
CA LYS A 340 -11.99 -17.95 -4.99
C LYS A 340 -11.43 -17.23 -6.19
N VAL A 341 -10.18 -17.49 -6.54
CA VAL A 341 -9.60 -17.04 -7.81
C VAL A 341 -10.45 -17.54 -8.99
N GLY A 342 -10.87 -16.62 -9.84
CA GLY A 342 -11.70 -16.89 -11.01
C GLY A 342 -12.26 -15.61 -11.63
N PHE A 343 -12.95 -15.73 -12.77
CA PHE A 343 -13.65 -14.61 -13.36
C PHE A 343 -14.89 -14.28 -12.52
N SER A 344 -14.89 -13.17 -11.87
CA SER A 344 -16.01 -12.63 -11.10
C SER A 344 -15.68 -11.23 -10.56
N SER A 345 -16.71 -10.46 -10.25
CA SER A 345 -16.56 -9.10 -9.70
C SER A 345 -15.93 -9.03 -8.30
N ASN A 346 -15.66 -10.14 -7.65
CA ASN A 346 -14.93 -10.22 -6.38
C ASN A 346 -13.56 -10.90 -6.52
N SER A 347 -13.08 -11.09 -7.75
CA SER A 347 -11.76 -11.63 -8.05
C SER A 347 -11.25 -10.96 -9.34
N VAL A 348 -11.09 -11.68 -10.44
CA VAL A 348 -10.72 -11.06 -11.72
C VAL A 348 -12.02 -10.60 -12.40
N ASP A 349 -12.26 -9.30 -12.44
CA ASP A 349 -13.44 -8.70 -13.05
C ASP A 349 -13.18 -8.50 -14.54
N ILE A 350 -13.92 -9.22 -15.38
CA ILE A 350 -13.76 -9.25 -16.83
C ILE A 350 -15.07 -8.83 -17.49
N ASP A 351 -14.99 -7.91 -18.45
CA ASP A 351 -16.14 -7.40 -19.17
C ASP A 351 -16.75 -8.47 -20.10
N ASP A 352 -15.91 -9.21 -20.82
CA ASP A 352 -16.33 -10.29 -21.74
C ASP A 352 -15.56 -11.60 -21.49
N GLU A 353 -16.16 -12.48 -20.68
CA GLU A 353 -15.59 -13.79 -20.39
C GLU A 353 -15.51 -14.71 -21.62
N THR A 354 -16.21 -14.41 -22.73
CA THR A 354 -16.24 -15.29 -23.92
C THR A 354 -14.94 -15.29 -24.72
N VAL A 355 -14.12 -14.25 -24.57
CA VAL A 355 -12.82 -14.06 -25.24
C VAL A 355 -11.64 -14.03 -24.27
N ALA A 356 -11.90 -14.03 -22.97
CA ALA A 356 -10.88 -13.95 -21.93
C ALA A 356 -10.38 -15.33 -21.49
N ALA A 357 -9.11 -15.41 -21.07
CA ALA A 357 -8.55 -16.64 -20.51
C ALA A 357 -7.84 -16.38 -19.19
N LEU A 358 -8.12 -17.21 -18.18
CA LEU A 358 -7.40 -17.29 -16.90
C LEU A 358 -6.59 -18.57 -16.85
N LEU A 359 -5.31 -18.44 -16.60
CA LEU A 359 -4.33 -19.51 -16.63
C LEU A 359 -3.63 -19.65 -15.28
N GLU A 360 -3.20 -20.87 -14.97
CA GLU A 360 -2.37 -21.18 -13.81
C GLU A 360 -1.15 -21.98 -14.29
N PHE A 361 0.04 -21.49 -14.01
CA PHE A 361 1.27 -22.24 -14.16
C PHE A 361 1.47 -23.07 -12.88
N ASP A 362 1.29 -24.38 -12.99
CA ASP A 362 1.37 -25.29 -11.84
C ASP A 362 1.93 -26.64 -12.25
N ASN A 363 3.01 -27.05 -11.59
CA ASN A 363 3.67 -28.33 -11.84
C ASN A 363 2.90 -29.55 -11.34
N HIS A 364 1.82 -29.39 -10.58
CA HIS A 364 0.88 -30.48 -10.28
C HIS A 364 0.13 -30.92 -11.51
N TYR A 365 -0.11 -30.00 -12.44
CA TYR A 365 -0.71 -30.30 -13.75
C TYR A 365 -1.96 -31.19 -13.66
N ASP A 366 -2.88 -30.85 -12.72
CA ASP A 366 -3.96 -31.73 -12.23
C ASP A 366 -5.33 -31.46 -12.86
N GLU A 367 -5.44 -30.53 -13.83
CA GLU A 367 -6.67 -30.33 -14.59
C GLU A 367 -6.95 -31.53 -15.53
N GLU A 368 -8.22 -31.67 -15.95
CA GLU A 368 -8.64 -32.72 -16.87
C GLU A 368 -8.06 -32.50 -18.29
N GLU A 369 -8.03 -33.53 -19.11
CA GLU A 369 -7.62 -33.41 -20.51
C GLU A 369 -8.52 -32.41 -21.26
N GLY A 370 -7.88 -31.58 -22.11
CA GLY A 370 -8.56 -30.46 -22.78
C GLY A 370 -8.52 -29.14 -21.99
N GLN A 371 -8.17 -29.18 -20.68
CA GLN A 371 -8.01 -28.01 -19.82
C GLN A 371 -6.54 -27.72 -19.47
N LYS A 372 -5.57 -28.38 -20.09
CA LYS A 372 -4.16 -28.26 -19.79
C LYS A 372 -3.28 -28.52 -21.00
N PHE A 373 -2.07 -27.99 -20.98
CA PHE A 373 -1.04 -28.26 -21.97
C PHE A 373 0.35 -27.87 -21.45
N TRP A 374 1.38 -28.41 -22.09
CA TRP A 374 2.75 -27.94 -21.91
C TRP A 374 3.11 -26.97 -23.04
N THR A 375 3.78 -25.87 -22.70
CA THR A 375 4.27 -24.97 -23.73
C THR A 375 5.37 -25.62 -24.58
N SER A 376 5.41 -25.29 -25.87
CA SER A 376 6.39 -25.83 -26.82
C SER A 376 7.83 -25.31 -26.54
N THR A 377 7.93 -24.12 -25.99
CA THR A 377 9.20 -23.54 -25.57
C THR A 377 9.27 -23.64 -24.05
N TYR A 378 10.36 -24.18 -23.53
CA TYR A 378 10.69 -24.27 -22.12
C TYR A 378 9.78 -25.18 -21.27
N SER A 379 8.83 -25.87 -21.88
CA SER A 379 7.94 -26.85 -21.24
C SER A 379 7.31 -26.36 -19.92
N VAL A 380 6.68 -25.19 -19.95
CA VAL A 380 5.95 -24.66 -18.80
C VAL A 380 4.61 -25.38 -18.69
N PRO A 381 4.23 -25.93 -17.51
CA PRO A 381 2.91 -26.56 -17.32
C PRO A 381 1.82 -25.48 -17.19
N VAL A 382 0.78 -25.61 -17.98
CA VAL A 382 -0.34 -24.66 -18.04
C VAL A 382 -1.65 -25.38 -17.75
N ASN A 383 -2.35 -24.93 -16.72
CA ASN A 383 -3.74 -25.28 -16.44
C ASN A 383 -4.65 -24.12 -16.88
N ILE A 384 -5.66 -24.38 -17.67
CA ILE A 384 -6.67 -23.38 -18.07
C ILE A 384 -7.76 -23.39 -17.00
N LYS A 385 -7.87 -22.31 -16.25
CA LYS A 385 -8.88 -22.15 -15.19
C LYS A 385 -10.18 -21.55 -15.73
N LYS A 386 -10.06 -20.78 -16.83
CA LYS A 386 -11.15 -20.22 -17.63
C LYS A 386 -10.70 -20.05 -19.09
N PRO A 387 -11.56 -20.29 -20.08
CA PRO A 387 -12.89 -20.92 -19.94
C PRO A 387 -12.81 -22.36 -19.44
N ASP A 388 -13.91 -22.87 -18.89
CA ASP A 388 -14.04 -24.30 -18.53
C ASP A 388 -14.64 -25.06 -19.72
N PHE A 389 -13.80 -25.73 -20.49
CA PHE A 389 -14.23 -26.47 -21.67
C PHE A 389 -15.01 -27.74 -21.33
N ASN A 390 -14.97 -28.22 -20.10
CA ASN A 390 -15.70 -29.40 -19.63
C ASN A 390 -17.07 -29.04 -19.05
N ASP A 391 -17.38 -27.75 -18.84
CA ASP A 391 -18.69 -27.27 -18.45
C ASP A 391 -19.51 -26.91 -19.71
N SER A 392 -20.52 -27.74 -20.03
CA SER A 392 -21.40 -27.53 -21.20
C SER A 392 -22.19 -26.21 -21.16
N THR A 393 -22.22 -25.52 -20.02
CA THR A 393 -22.86 -24.20 -19.88
C THR A 393 -21.93 -23.05 -20.18
N THR A 394 -20.62 -23.30 -20.33
CA THR A 394 -19.63 -22.30 -20.68
C THR A 394 -19.83 -21.82 -22.11
N THR A 395 -20.06 -20.51 -22.28
CA THR A 395 -20.08 -19.85 -23.58
C THR A 395 -18.70 -19.23 -23.83
N THR A 396 -18.04 -19.64 -24.93
CA THR A 396 -16.72 -19.07 -25.29
C THR A 396 -16.50 -19.19 -26.80
N PHE A 397 -15.76 -18.20 -27.36
CA PHE A 397 -15.22 -18.24 -28.72
C PHE A 397 -13.84 -18.89 -28.79
N LEU A 398 -13.27 -19.26 -27.64
CA LEU A 398 -11.93 -19.81 -27.53
C LEU A 398 -11.91 -21.32 -27.73
N THR A 399 -10.79 -21.79 -28.24
CA THR A 399 -10.44 -23.22 -28.28
C THR A 399 -9.11 -23.44 -27.54
N LEU A 400 -8.83 -24.67 -27.16
CA LEU A 400 -7.55 -25.05 -26.57
C LEU A 400 -6.36 -24.59 -27.43
N ASN A 401 -6.47 -24.72 -28.77
CA ASN A 401 -5.38 -24.35 -29.68
C ASN A 401 -5.15 -22.84 -29.72
N ILE A 402 -6.20 -22.02 -29.75
CA ILE A 402 -6.08 -20.55 -29.69
C ILE A 402 -5.32 -20.14 -28.42
N ILE A 403 -5.74 -20.65 -27.26
CA ILE A 403 -5.07 -20.35 -25.98
C ILE A 403 -3.63 -20.83 -26.02
N LYS A 404 -3.39 -22.05 -26.47
CA LYS A 404 -2.05 -22.64 -26.56
C LYS A 404 -1.11 -21.84 -27.43
N ASP A 405 -1.56 -21.37 -28.59
CA ASP A 405 -0.74 -20.59 -29.53
C ASP A 405 -0.36 -19.23 -28.92
N ARG A 406 -1.30 -18.54 -28.31
CA ARG A 406 -1.03 -17.24 -27.62
C ARG A 406 -0.07 -17.41 -26.43
N VAL A 407 -0.28 -18.43 -25.60
CA VAL A 407 0.60 -18.70 -24.44
C VAL A 407 1.99 -19.13 -24.89
N ASN A 408 2.11 -19.90 -25.99
CA ASN A 408 3.42 -20.25 -26.56
C ASN A 408 4.17 -19.00 -27.04
N SER A 409 3.48 -18.04 -27.68
CA SER A 409 4.07 -16.76 -28.11
C SER A 409 4.53 -15.93 -26.91
N PHE A 410 3.69 -15.79 -25.89
CA PHE A 410 4.00 -15.11 -24.63
C PHE A 410 5.23 -15.71 -23.93
N VAL A 411 5.24 -17.03 -23.69
CA VAL A 411 6.38 -17.71 -23.02
C VAL A 411 7.65 -17.62 -23.88
N LYS A 412 7.53 -17.74 -25.22
CA LYS A 412 8.67 -17.61 -26.11
C LYS A 412 9.26 -16.21 -26.06
N ALA A 413 8.44 -15.15 -26.08
CA ALA A 413 8.89 -13.77 -26.00
C ALA A 413 9.70 -13.52 -24.72
N ILE A 414 9.22 -14.00 -23.57
CA ILE A 414 9.93 -13.87 -22.29
C ILE A 414 11.27 -14.64 -22.30
N ILE A 415 11.26 -15.90 -22.70
CA ILE A 415 12.47 -16.76 -22.64
C ILE A 415 13.54 -16.27 -23.64
N LYS A 416 13.13 -15.78 -24.79
CA LYS A 416 14.04 -15.24 -25.80
C LYS A 416 14.42 -13.79 -25.53
N ARG A 417 13.70 -13.10 -24.66
CA ARG A 417 13.83 -11.67 -24.42
C ARG A 417 13.65 -10.84 -25.70
N GLU A 418 12.70 -11.26 -26.53
CA GLU A 418 12.38 -10.63 -27.81
C GLU A 418 10.94 -10.17 -27.80
N ASN A 419 10.69 -8.88 -28.01
CA ASN A 419 9.35 -8.28 -28.05
C ASN A 419 8.49 -8.60 -26.80
N MET A 420 9.11 -8.72 -25.64
CA MET A 420 8.43 -9.13 -24.39
C MET A 420 7.30 -8.15 -24.05
N LEU A 421 7.53 -6.86 -24.25
CA LEU A 421 6.56 -5.80 -23.92
C LEU A 421 5.32 -5.79 -24.83
N ASP A 422 5.33 -6.50 -25.97
CA ASP A 422 4.13 -6.71 -26.78
C ASP A 422 3.17 -7.73 -26.14
N HIS A 423 3.68 -8.56 -25.24
CA HIS A 423 2.93 -9.66 -24.63
C HIS A 423 2.66 -9.47 -23.14
N VAL A 424 3.47 -8.70 -22.42
CA VAL A 424 3.44 -8.56 -20.95
C VAL A 424 2.92 -7.18 -20.56
N ASP A 425 1.93 -7.11 -19.68
CA ASP A 425 1.55 -5.86 -19.03
C ASP A 425 2.59 -5.50 -17.95
N VAL A 426 3.28 -4.37 -18.15
CA VAL A 426 4.42 -3.94 -17.34
C VAL A 426 4.03 -3.73 -15.87
N LYS A 427 2.91 -3.06 -15.61
CA LYS A 427 2.50 -2.71 -14.24
C LYS A 427 2.13 -3.93 -13.42
N SER A 428 1.34 -4.82 -13.98
CA SER A 428 0.95 -6.06 -13.29
C SER A 428 2.15 -6.99 -13.11
N ALA A 429 3.05 -7.05 -14.10
CA ALA A 429 4.29 -7.81 -13.98
C ALA A 429 5.16 -7.26 -12.84
N ALA A 430 5.38 -5.95 -12.78
CA ALA A 430 6.17 -5.31 -11.74
C ALA A 430 5.57 -5.56 -10.33
N SER A 431 4.27 -5.33 -10.15
CA SER A 431 3.62 -5.55 -8.84
C SER A 431 3.67 -7.02 -8.41
N TYR A 432 3.45 -7.95 -9.35
CA TYR A 432 3.52 -9.37 -9.09
C TYR A 432 4.95 -9.83 -8.73
N LEU A 433 5.94 -9.37 -9.49
CA LEU A 433 7.36 -9.68 -9.23
C LEU A 433 7.82 -9.11 -7.89
N MET A 434 7.49 -7.85 -7.59
CA MET A 434 7.86 -7.21 -6.34
C MET A 434 7.25 -7.88 -5.12
N LEU A 435 5.97 -8.24 -5.18
CA LEU A 435 5.34 -8.97 -4.09
C LEU A 435 6.07 -10.28 -3.80
N ASN A 436 6.25 -11.11 -4.83
CA ASN A 436 6.83 -12.45 -4.64
C ASN A 436 8.30 -12.39 -4.21
N ASP A 437 9.05 -11.40 -4.65
CA ASP A 437 10.42 -11.12 -4.18
C ASP A 437 10.41 -10.67 -2.71
N TYR A 438 9.59 -9.67 -2.38
CA TYR A 438 9.55 -9.10 -1.04
C TYR A 438 9.20 -10.14 0.02
N ILE A 439 8.16 -10.95 -0.22
CA ILE A 439 7.76 -11.98 0.74
C ILE A 439 8.50 -13.31 0.57
N LEU A 440 9.45 -13.43 -0.35
CA LEU A 440 10.18 -14.68 -0.69
C LEU A 440 9.22 -15.84 -0.93
N ASN A 441 8.29 -15.68 -1.87
CA ASN A 441 7.35 -16.74 -2.22
C ASN A 441 7.95 -17.75 -3.18
N TYR A 442 8.54 -18.80 -2.63
CA TYR A 442 9.23 -19.84 -3.41
C TYR A 442 8.31 -20.70 -4.30
N GLU A 443 7.00 -20.66 -4.11
CA GLU A 443 6.08 -21.44 -4.94
C GLU A 443 6.13 -21.05 -6.41
N ILE A 444 6.22 -19.74 -6.71
CA ILE A 444 6.23 -19.28 -8.11
C ILE A 444 7.46 -19.75 -8.89
N LEU A 445 8.55 -20.09 -8.20
CA LEU A 445 9.78 -20.55 -8.87
C LEU A 445 9.69 -22.02 -9.34
N GLN A 446 8.64 -22.77 -8.96
CA GLN A 446 8.51 -24.19 -9.31
C GLN A 446 7.83 -24.47 -10.66
N PRO A 447 6.93 -23.72 -11.32
CA PRO A 447 5.93 -22.83 -10.74
C PRO A 447 4.78 -23.60 -10.07
N LYS A 448 4.15 -22.99 -9.09
CA LYS A 448 2.90 -23.43 -8.46
C LYS A 448 2.01 -22.24 -8.16
N SER A 449 0.72 -22.44 -8.29
CA SER A 449 -0.29 -21.41 -7.99
C SER A 449 0.04 -20.05 -8.61
N ALA A 450 0.73 -20.05 -9.75
CA ALA A 450 1.16 -18.84 -10.43
C ALA A 450 0.15 -18.50 -11.53
N PHE A 451 -0.65 -17.46 -11.29
CA PHE A 451 -1.73 -17.09 -12.19
C PHE A 451 -1.33 -15.97 -13.15
N CYS A 452 -1.91 -15.99 -14.35
CA CYS A 452 -2.00 -14.87 -15.25
C CYS A 452 -3.30 -14.94 -16.05
N TYR A 453 -3.73 -13.82 -16.60
CA TYR A 453 -4.91 -13.79 -17.47
C TYR A 453 -4.70 -12.83 -18.65
N ASN A 454 -5.58 -12.98 -19.64
CA ASN A 454 -5.67 -12.09 -20.78
C ASN A 454 -7.15 -11.78 -21.02
N GLU A 455 -7.49 -10.50 -21.15
CA GLU A 455 -8.88 -10.02 -21.22
C GLU A 455 -9.51 -10.30 -22.60
N ASN A 456 -8.68 -10.33 -23.66
CA ASN A 456 -9.11 -10.71 -25.00
C ASN A 456 -7.99 -11.45 -25.73
N ILE A 457 -7.96 -12.76 -25.61
CA ILE A 457 -6.89 -13.59 -26.16
C ILE A 457 -6.91 -13.68 -27.69
N LEU A 458 -7.98 -13.23 -28.34
CA LEU A 458 -8.11 -13.16 -29.79
C LEU A 458 -7.40 -11.95 -30.39
N GLU A 459 -7.13 -10.91 -29.59
CA GLU A 459 -6.44 -9.71 -30.02
C GLU A 459 -4.95 -9.76 -29.68
N ASP A 460 -4.09 -9.65 -30.68
CA ASP A 460 -2.63 -9.68 -30.50
C ASP A 460 -2.10 -8.54 -29.64
N SER A 461 -2.75 -7.38 -29.65
CA SER A 461 -2.41 -6.21 -28.82
C SER A 461 -2.79 -6.37 -27.35
N CYS A 462 -3.68 -7.33 -26.99
CA CYS A 462 -4.06 -7.56 -25.62
C CYS A 462 -2.96 -8.34 -24.89
N LYS A 463 -2.42 -7.76 -23.81
CA LYS A 463 -1.29 -8.29 -23.06
C LYS A 463 -1.72 -9.24 -21.96
N PHE A 464 -0.80 -10.12 -21.55
CA PHE A 464 -1.01 -10.95 -20.36
C PHE A 464 -0.77 -10.13 -19.11
N ILE A 465 -1.72 -10.20 -18.18
CA ILE A 465 -1.72 -9.56 -16.88
C ILE A 465 -1.28 -10.59 -15.84
N SER A 466 -0.24 -10.28 -15.07
CA SER A 466 0.30 -11.16 -14.02
C SER A 466 -0.56 -11.11 -12.76
N GLY A 467 -0.92 -12.28 -12.24
CA GLY A 467 -1.83 -12.42 -11.10
C GLY A 467 -3.18 -13.05 -11.48
N PRO A 468 -4.12 -13.18 -10.51
CA PRO A 468 -3.99 -12.80 -9.09
C PRO A 468 -2.97 -13.68 -8.32
N VAL A 469 -2.61 -13.23 -7.11
CA VAL A 469 -1.76 -14.02 -6.21
C VAL A 469 -2.61 -15.01 -5.42
N TRP A 470 -2.03 -16.17 -5.12
CA TRP A 470 -2.70 -17.24 -4.38
C TRP A 470 -1.70 -18.15 -3.67
N ASP A 471 -2.12 -18.80 -2.59
CA ASP A 471 -1.38 -19.85 -1.86
C ASP A 471 -0.01 -19.38 -1.34
N LEU A 472 -0.02 -18.49 -0.33
CA LEU A 472 1.19 -17.87 0.23
C LEU A 472 1.75 -18.66 1.43
N ASP A 473 1.48 -19.96 1.50
CA ASP A 473 1.95 -20.84 2.57
C ASP A 473 3.46 -21.09 2.52
N TRP A 474 4.11 -20.87 1.37
CA TRP A 474 5.55 -21.01 1.16
C TRP A 474 6.28 -19.67 1.07
N ALA A 475 5.61 -18.60 1.44
CA ALA A 475 6.18 -17.27 1.52
C ALA A 475 6.87 -17.02 2.87
N PHE A 476 7.43 -15.82 3.04
CA PHE A 476 8.09 -15.33 4.27
C PHE A 476 9.28 -16.19 4.72
N GLY A 477 10.07 -16.67 3.75
CA GLY A 477 11.24 -17.48 4.02
C GLY A 477 10.94 -18.85 4.63
N TYR A 478 9.76 -19.40 4.33
CA TYR A 478 9.33 -20.72 4.78
C TYR A 478 10.43 -21.78 4.57
N SER A 479 10.70 -22.55 5.60
CA SER A 479 11.61 -23.71 5.54
C SER A 479 10.83 -25.03 5.64
N THR A 480 11.47 -26.13 5.23
CA THR A 480 10.90 -27.48 5.35
C THR A 480 10.58 -27.89 6.79
N ALA A 481 11.16 -27.23 7.77
CA ALA A 481 10.83 -27.37 9.19
C ALA A 481 9.59 -26.54 9.61
N HIS A 482 8.85 -25.96 8.65
CA HIS A 482 7.69 -25.09 8.88
C HIS A 482 8.01 -23.84 9.72
N SER A 483 9.22 -23.30 9.56
CA SER A 483 9.63 -22.05 10.19
C SER A 483 9.41 -20.89 9.25
N TYR A 484 8.76 -19.83 9.74
CA TYR A 484 8.51 -18.58 9.03
C TYR A 484 9.31 -17.46 9.66
N TYR A 485 9.63 -16.42 8.90
CA TYR A 485 10.29 -15.19 9.35
C TYR A 485 11.68 -15.40 9.97
N THR A 486 12.36 -16.50 9.62
CA THR A 486 13.69 -16.85 10.13
C THR A 486 14.77 -16.86 9.07
N ALA A 487 14.40 -16.89 7.80
CA ALA A 487 15.35 -16.90 6.68
C ALA A 487 16.14 -15.58 6.61
N LYS A 488 17.31 -15.66 5.98
CA LYS A 488 18.07 -14.45 5.61
C LYS A 488 17.22 -13.56 4.70
N THR A 489 17.33 -12.27 4.88
CA THR A 489 16.59 -11.25 4.16
C THR A 489 17.34 -10.67 2.96
N ASN A 490 18.69 -10.70 2.97
CA ASN A 490 19.56 -10.27 1.88
C ASN A 490 19.72 -11.38 0.79
N VAL A 491 18.62 -11.78 0.18
CA VAL A 491 18.57 -12.83 -0.85
C VAL A 491 18.20 -12.18 -2.18
N ASN A 492 18.98 -12.42 -3.20
CA ASN A 492 18.56 -12.13 -4.57
C ASN A 492 17.64 -13.25 -5.07
N PHE A 493 16.34 -13.03 -4.96
CA PHE A 493 15.31 -14.04 -5.13
C PHE A 493 15.28 -14.63 -6.55
N TYR A 494 15.32 -13.76 -7.58
CA TYR A 494 15.20 -14.21 -8.97
C TYR A 494 16.50 -14.73 -9.57
N THR A 495 17.66 -14.34 -9.03
CA THR A 495 18.95 -14.82 -9.53
C THR A 495 19.40 -16.12 -8.91
N ASN A 496 18.74 -16.62 -7.87
CA ASN A 496 19.04 -17.92 -7.28
C ASN A 496 18.57 -19.04 -8.21
N LEU A 497 19.42 -19.38 -9.18
CA LEU A 497 19.12 -20.35 -10.24
C LEU A 497 18.82 -21.76 -9.72
N SER A 498 19.29 -22.12 -8.53
CA SER A 498 19.01 -23.42 -7.92
C SER A 498 17.53 -23.56 -7.51
N LEU A 499 16.86 -22.46 -7.22
CA LEU A 499 15.44 -22.42 -6.87
C LEU A 499 14.56 -22.08 -8.06
N ASN A 500 15.09 -21.39 -9.08
CA ASN A 500 14.33 -20.95 -10.24
C ASN A 500 14.34 -22.00 -11.35
N HIS A 501 13.51 -23.00 -11.21
CA HIS A 501 13.47 -24.13 -12.11
C HIS A 501 13.08 -23.73 -13.55
N TYR A 502 12.16 -22.81 -13.71
CA TYR A 502 11.63 -22.38 -15.00
C TYR A 502 12.10 -21.01 -15.48
N LYS A 503 12.77 -20.21 -14.68
CA LYS A 503 13.35 -18.90 -15.02
C LYS A 503 12.42 -17.89 -15.71
N LEU A 504 11.12 -18.15 -15.80
CA LEU A 504 10.17 -17.27 -16.49
C LEU A 504 10.18 -15.88 -15.85
N TYR A 505 10.00 -15.82 -14.53
CA TYR A 505 9.99 -14.57 -13.77
C TYR A 505 11.36 -13.90 -13.66
N TYR A 506 12.44 -14.70 -13.69
CA TYR A 506 13.81 -14.18 -13.81
C TYR A 506 14.00 -13.35 -15.09
N TYR A 507 13.60 -13.89 -16.25
CA TYR A 507 13.73 -13.15 -17.50
C TYR A 507 12.80 -11.95 -17.58
N MET A 508 11.59 -12.02 -16.99
CA MET A 508 10.71 -10.85 -16.87
C MET A 508 11.35 -9.74 -16.04
N ARG A 509 12.02 -10.09 -14.92
CA ARG A 509 12.71 -9.12 -14.05
C ARG A 509 13.92 -8.45 -14.73
N LEU A 510 14.53 -9.11 -15.72
CA LEU A 510 15.63 -8.55 -16.49
C LEU A 510 15.20 -7.59 -17.61
N GLU A 511 13.90 -7.44 -17.88
CA GLU A 511 13.40 -6.47 -18.84
C GLU A 511 13.52 -5.05 -18.26
N PRO A 512 14.26 -4.11 -18.89
CA PRO A 512 14.57 -2.80 -18.29
C PRO A 512 13.33 -2.01 -17.87
N GLU A 513 12.26 -2.01 -18.68
CA GLU A 513 11.03 -1.27 -18.37
C GLU A 513 10.29 -1.89 -17.17
N ILE A 514 10.27 -3.22 -17.08
CA ILE A 514 9.69 -3.93 -15.93
C ILE A 514 10.55 -3.68 -14.67
N ALA A 515 11.89 -3.74 -14.81
CA ALA A 515 12.82 -3.48 -13.71
C ALA A 515 12.65 -2.06 -13.15
N ARG A 516 12.56 -1.06 -14.03
CA ARG A 516 12.28 0.34 -13.65
C ARG A 516 10.94 0.49 -12.93
N SER A 517 9.90 -0.14 -13.46
CA SER A 517 8.57 -0.14 -12.83
C SER A 517 8.58 -0.82 -11.45
N CYS A 518 9.39 -1.87 -11.25
CA CYS A 518 9.60 -2.49 -9.94
C CYS A 518 10.23 -1.48 -8.95
N TYR A 519 11.25 -0.75 -9.37
CA TYR A 519 11.93 0.25 -8.55
C TYR A 519 11.00 1.39 -8.13
N GLU A 520 10.26 1.97 -9.08
CA GLU A 520 9.30 3.04 -8.80
C GLU A 520 8.19 2.59 -7.84
N LEU A 521 7.64 1.40 -8.08
CA LEU A 521 6.64 0.79 -7.21
C LEU A 521 7.19 0.56 -5.79
N TRP A 522 8.44 0.09 -5.71
CA TRP A 522 9.10 -0.18 -4.44
C TRP A 522 9.30 1.10 -3.60
N ASN A 523 9.77 2.19 -4.23
CA ASN A 523 9.93 3.48 -3.55
C ASN A 523 8.60 3.98 -3.00
N ASN A 524 7.53 3.92 -3.80
CA ASN A 524 6.19 4.28 -3.32
C ASN A 524 5.72 3.38 -2.15
N PHE A 525 6.01 2.08 -2.19
CA PHE A 525 5.66 1.16 -1.09
C PHE A 525 6.44 1.49 0.19
N MET A 526 7.73 1.82 0.08
CA MET A 526 8.54 2.21 1.23
C MET A 526 8.01 3.45 1.94
N GLU A 527 7.55 4.44 1.18
CA GLU A 527 6.98 5.68 1.73
C GLU A 527 5.57 5.48 2.32
N ASN A 528 4.73 4.67 1.66
CA ASN A 528 3.29 4.69 1.89
C ASN A 528 2.70 3.35 2.34
N GLY A 529 3.47 2.24 2.35
CA GLY A 529 2.94 0.90 2.57
C GLY A 529 3.63 0.08 3.67
N LEU A 530 4.93 0.27 3.89
CA LEU A 530 5.70 -0.59 4.79
C LEU A 530 5.20 -0.53 6.23
N ASP A 531 4.99 0.66 6.78
CA ASP A 531 4.51 0.82 8.16
C ASP A 531 3.11 0.25 8.33
N GLU A 532 2.22 0.47 7.37
CA GLU A 532 0.88 -0.11 7.36
C GLU A 532 0.93 -1.64 7.39
N LEU A 533 1.79 -2.27 6.59
CA LEU A 533 1.92 -3.73 6.56
C LEU A 533 2.44 -4.27 7.89
N CYS A 534 3.43 -3.60 8.48
CA CYS A 534 4.00 -3.99 9.76
C CYS A 534 3.00 -3.86 10.92
N ASP A 535 2.23 -2.77 10.96
CA ASP A 535 1.15 -2.57 11.93
C ASP A 535 0.04 -3.64 11.75
N PHE A 536 -0.32 -3.91 10.49
CA PHE A 536 -1.33 -4.93 10.16
C PHE A 536 -0.95 -6.33 10.66
N CYS A 537 0.33 -6.68 10.74
CA CYS A 537 0.74 -7.97 11.28
C CYS A 537 0.24 -8.17 12.72
N GLN A 538 0.36 -7.16 13.56
CA GLN A 538 -0.13 -7.21 14.93
C GLN A 538 -1.66 -7.10 15.01
N GLU A 539 -2.25 -6.17 14.25
CA GLU A 539 -3.70 -5.91 14.24
C GLU A 539 -4.50 -7.15 13.79
N TYR A 540 -4.02 -7.85 12.75
CA TYR A 540 -4.64 -9.09 12.30
C TYR A 540 -4.52 -10.22 13.33
N TYR A 541 -3.35 -10.36 13.95
CA TYR A 541 -3.16 -11.35 15.02
C TYR A 541 -4.09 -11.07 16.20
N ASP A 542 -4.17 -9.82 16.66
CA ASP A 542 -5.01 -9.44 17.81
C ASP A 542 -6.47 -9.79 17.55
N TYR A 543 -6.96 -9.57 16.34
CA TYR A 543 -8.31 -9.96 15.95
C TYR A 543 -8.48 -11.48 15.82
N ALA A 544 -7.49 -12.22 15.31
CA ALA A 544 -7.55 -13.68 15.13
C ALA A 544 -7.36 -14.46 16.44
N LYS A 545 -6.73 -13.85 17.44
CA LYS A 545 -6.32 -14.49 18.70
C LYS A 545 -7.42 -15.30 19.41
N PRO A 546 -8.68 -14.84 19.53
CA PRO A 546 -9.74 -15.67 20.15
C PRO A 546 -9.99 -16.97 19.40
N SER A 547 -9.96 -16.97 18.07
CA SER A 547 -10.16 -18.16 17.23
C SER A 547 -8.98 -19.14 17.34
N LEU A 548 -7.74 -18.63 17.39
CA LEU A 548 -6.55 -19.44 17.61
C LEU A 548 -6.62 -20.18 18.95
N ALA A 549 -7.01 -19.47 20.00
CA ALA A 549 -7.19 -20.05 21.33
C ALA A 549 -8.31 -21.11 21.35
N HIS A 550 -9.43 -20.87 20.67
CA HIS A 550 -10.54 -21.80 20.54
C HIS A 550 -10.15 -23.07 19.78
N ASP A 551 -9.28 -22.99 18.79
CA ASP A 551 -8.72 -24.14 18.04
C ASP A 551 -7.63 -24.90 18.81
N GLY A 552 -7.36 -24.53 20.06
CA GLY A 552 -6.32 -25.15 20.89
C GLY A 552 -4.89 -24.83 20.43
N LEU A 553 -4.72 -23.83 19.57
CA LEU A 553 -3.41 -23.34 19.16
C LEU A 553 -2.84 -22.42 20.23
N ASP A 554 -1.51 -22.35 20.35
CA ASP A 554 -0.85 -21.48 21.32
C ASP A 554 -0.86 -20.01 20.85
N PRO A 555 -1.73 -19.14 21.42
CA PRO A 555 -1.80 -17.74 21.00
C PRO A 555 -0.50 -16.97 21.26
N THR A 556 0.28 -17.37 22.30
CA THR A 556 1.56 -16.72 22.60
C THR A 556 2.58 -16.95 21.49
N ASN A 557 2.63 -18.17 20.96
CA ASN A 557 3.49 -18.49 19.83
C ASN A 557 3.11 -17.68 18.57
N TYR A 558 1.80 -17.56 18.28
CA TYR A 558 1.32 -16.77 17.13
C TYR A 558 1.56 -15.27 17.33
N GLY A 559 1.46 -14.73 18.55
CA GLY A 559 1.83 -13.36 18.86
C GLY A 559 3.31 -13.08 18.64
N THR A 560 4.18 -14.03 19.04
CA THR A 560 5.61 -13.97 18.74
C THR A 560 5.88 -14.00 17.23
N GLN A 561 5.12 -14.78 16.48
CA GLN A 561 5.22 -14.81 15.01
C GLN A 561 4.77 -13.51 14.36
N ALA A 562 3.72 -12.85 14.87
CA ALA A 562 3.28 -11.55 14.37
C ALA A 562 4.37 -10.48 14.52
N THR A 563 4.99 -10.40 15.70
CA THR A 563 6.13 -9.49 15.94
C THR A 563 7.32 -9.81 15.03
N ARG A 564 7.68 -11.10 14.92
CA ARG A 564 8.76 -11.53 14.00
C ARG A 564 8.47 -11.22 12.54
N ALA A 565 7.19 -11.30 12.13
CA ALA A 565 6.80 -10.98 10.76
C ALA A 565 7.08 -9.51 10.45
N ALA A 566 6.66 -8.59 11.30
CA ALA A 566 6.92 -7.17 11.14
C ALA A 566 8.43 -6.86 11.09
N ASP A 567 9.21 -7.43 12.01
CA ASP A 567 10.67 -7.23 12.05
C ASP A 567 11.36 -7.82 10.80
N TRP A 568 10.91 -8.99 10.35
CA TRP A 568 11.46 -9.64 9.17
C TRP A 568 11.14 -8.84 7.90
N LEU A 569 9.90 -8.34 7.77
CA LEU A 569 9.46 -7.51 6.66
C LEU A 569 10.26 -6.21 6.59
N ARG A 570 10.51 -5.52 7.72
CA ARG A 570 11.34 -4.31 7.75
C ARG A 570 12.78 -4.60 7.31
N ARG A 571 13.39 -5.68 7.80
CA ARG A 571 14.75 -6.08 7.38
C ARG A 571 14.79 -6.39 5.89
N ARG A 572 13.83 -7.17 5.39
CA ARG A 572 13.75 -7.50 3.95
C ARG A 572 13.56 -6.24 3.10
N ALA A 573 12.75 -5.30 3.56
CA ALA A 573 12.55 -4.03 2.89
C ALA A 573 13.86 -3.24 2.78
N ASN A 574 14.60 -3.13 3.85
CA ASN A 574 15.90 -2.43 3.86
C ASN A 574 16.91 -3.11 2.92
N ASP A 575 16.99 -4.46 2.91
CA ASP A 575 17.89 -5.19 2.02
C ASP A 575 17.53 -4.98 0.54
N LEU A 576 16.23 -4.92 0.20
CA LEU A 576 15.78 -4.61 -1.15
C LEU A 576 16.09 -3.15 -1.54
N CYS A 577 15.93 -2.20 -0.63
CA CYS A 577 16.32 -0.81 -0.88
C CYS A 577 17.79 -0.71 -1.22
N GLN A 578 18.67 -1.39 -0.48
CA GLN A 578 20.09 -1.42 -0.79
C GLN A 578 20.35 -2.05 -2.17
N ALA A 579 19.70 -3.18 -2.49
CA ALA A 579 19.85 -3.82 -3.79
C ALA A 579 19.43 -2.89 -4.95
N PHE A 580 18.32 -2.16 -4.78
CA PHE A 580 17.84 -1.20 -5.79
C PHE A 580 18.73 0.04 -5.90
N LYS A 581 19.30 0.53 -4.81
CA LYS A 581 20.29 1.62 -4.87
C LYS A 581 21.45 1.25 -5.78
N TYR A 582 22.04 0.06 -5.60
CA TYR A 582 23.10 -0.42 -6.47
C TYR A 582 22.66 -0.66 -7.91
N GLU A 583 21.43 -1.14 -8.12
CA GLU A 583 20.90 -1.43 -9.47
C GLU A 583 20.57 -0.16 -10.26
N PHE A 584 20.10 0.91 -9.59
CA PHE A 584 19.58 2.12 -10.23
C PHE A 584 20.33 3.39 -9.84
N ALA A 585 21.55 3.29 -9.30
CA ALA A 585 22.39 4.44 -9.03
C ALA A 585 22.63 5.25 -10.31
N GLU A 586 22.64 6.57 -10.18
CA GLU A 586 22.93 7.47 -11.30
C GLU A 586 24.40 7.31 -11.72
N PRO A 587 24.72 7.50 -13.01
CA PRO A 587 26.12 7.51 -13.46
C PRO A 587 26.95 8.54 -12.66
N GLY A 588 28.01 8.05 -12.01
CA GLY A 588 28.85 8.82 -11.12
C GLY A 588 28.64 8.54 -9.62
N ASP A 589 27.48 8.04 -9.22
CA ASP A 589 27.24 7.55 -7.85
C ASP A 589 27.67 6.07 -7.76
N VAL A 590 28.97 5.87 -7.62
CA VAL A 590 29.63 4.56 -7.73
C VAL A 590 29.38 3.71 -6.49
N ASN A 591 29.30 4.33 -5.30
CA ASN A 591 29.06 3.66 -4.02
C ASN A 591 27.56 3.57 -3.66
N ALA A 592 26.68 4.13 -4.49
CA ALA A 592 25.22 4.18 -4.31
C ALA A 592 24.78 4.82 -2.98
N ASP A 593 25.41 5.95 -2.62
CA ASP A 593 25.07 6.71 -1.41
C ASP A 593 24.18 7.95 -1.67
N ASP A 594 23.68 8.09 -2.91
CA ASP A 594 22.85 9.18 -3.42
C ASP A 594 23.64 10.51 -3.54
N SER A 595 24.99 10.47 -3.59
CA SER A 595 25.84 11.65 -3.72
C SER A 595 26.99 11.36 -4.69
N ILE A 596 27.31 12.29 -5.57
CA ILE A 596 28.48 12.15 -6.46
C ILE A 596 29.62 12.96 -5.86
N THR A 597 30.64 12.27 -5.33
CA THR A 597 31.75 12.85 -4.56
C THR A 597 33.10 12.26 -4.93
N ILE A 598 34.16 12.70 -4.26
CA ILE A 598 35.51 12.11 -4.43
C ILE A 598 35.57 10.67 -3.90
N GLU A 599 34.64 10.26 -3.04
CA GLU A 599 34.57 8.88 -2.54
C GLU A 599 34.19 7.90 -3.65
N ASP A 600 33.38 8.34 -4.61
CA ASP A 600 33.03 7.55 -5.81
C ASP A 600 34.25 7.30 -6.70
N VAL A 601 35.07 8.32 -6.90
CA VAL A 601 36.34 8.19 -7.65
C VAL A 601 37.23 7.15 -6.97
N THR A 602 37.34 7.19 -5.66
CA THR A 602 38.16 6.24 -4.89
C THR A 602 37.61 4.83 -4.98
N THR A 603 36.29 4.65 -4.86
CA THR A 603 35.59 3.38 -4.96
C THR A 603 35.78 2.75 -6.35
N LEU A 604 35.69 3.57 -7.40
CA LEU A 604 35.89 3.11 -8.79
C LEU A 604 37.34 2.68 -9.04
N ILE A 605 38.31 3.44 -8.54
CA ILE A 605 39.74 3.09 -8.63
C ILE A 605 40.03 1.79 -7.85
N ASP A 606 39.50 1.65 -6.65
CA ASP A 606 39.69 0.44 -5.84
C ASP A 606 39.14 -0.80 -6.55
N TYR A 607 37.96 -0.68 -7.18
CA TYR A 607 37.41 -1.74 -8.02
C TYR A 607 38.34 -2.09 -9.19
N LEU A 608 38.83 -1.10 -9.94
CA LEU A 608 39.70 -1.34 -11.09
C LEU A 608 41.02 -2.02 -10.69
N LEU A 609 41.51 -1.78 -9.47
CA LEU A 609 42.74 -2.37 -8.94
C LEU A 609 42.53 -3.77 -8.33
N SER A 610 41.41 -4.00 -7.65
CA SER A 610 41.16 -5.22 -6.87
C SER A 610 40.27 -6.22 -7.59
N GLY A 611 39.36 -5.75 -8.46
CA GLY A 611 38.26 -6.52 -9.03
C GLY A 611 37.13 -6.82 -8.05
N ASP A 612 37.17 -6.21 -6.84
CA ASP A 612 36.13 -6.41 -5.82
C ASP A 612 34.95 -5.45 -6.06
N SER A 613 33.81 -6.02 -6.45
CA SER A 613 32.56 -5.29 -6.72
C SER A 613 31.58 -5.25 -5.54
N THR A 614 32.01 -5.61 -4.33
CA THR A 614 31.10 -5.76 -3.17
C THR A 614 30.43 -4.45 -2.75
N SER A 615 31.05 -3.31 -3.04
CA SER A 615 30.55 -1.98 -2.72
C SER A 615 30.43 -1.10 -3.96
N LEU A 616 30.21 -1.70 -5.14
CA LEU A 616 30.18 -1.01 -6.42
C LEU A 616 28.81 -1.11 -7.08
N SER A 617 28.21 -0.01 -7.45
CA SER A 617 27.13 0.05 -8.43
C SER A 617 27.71 -0.08 -9.84
N LEU A 618 27.34 -1.11 -10.59
CA LEU A 618 27.78 -1.24 -11.98
C LEU A 618 27.21 -0.12 -12.86
N ASN A 619 25.97 0.35 -12.59
CA ASN A 619 25.37 1.45 -13.32
C ASN A 619 25.99 2.80 -12.94
N GLY A 620 26.26 3.03 -11.64
CA GLY A 620 26.97 4.22 -11.17
C GLY A 620 28.40 4.29 -11.69
N ALA A 621 29.06 3.14 -11.90
CA ALA A 621 30.45 3.04 -12.33
C ALA A 621 30.66 3.20 -13.84
N ASP A 622 29.65 2.93 -14.68
CA ASP A 622 29.66 3.18 -16.13
C ASP A 622 29.28 4.65 -16.37
N VAL A 623 30.22 5.54 -16.14
CA VAL A 623 29.98 7.00 -16.13
C VAL A 623 29.89 7.58 -17.53
N ASP A 624 30.63 7.03 -18.49
CA ASP A 624 30.61 7.46 -19.89
C ASP A 624 29.55 6.74 -20.75
N GLY A 625 28.86 5.71 -20.18
CA GLY A 625 27.74 5.00 -20.80
C GLY A 625 28.15 4.04 -21.91
N ASP A 626 29.41 3.61 -21.98
CA ASP A 626 29.92 2.72 -23.02
C ASP A 626 29.69 1.22 -22.71
N SER A 627 29.06 0.91 -21.57
CA SER A 627 28.77 -0.42 -21.04
C SER A 627 30.02 -1.20 -20.59
N SER A 628 31.14 -0.51 -20.37
CA SER A 628 32.34 -1.12 -19.82
C SER A 628 32.95 -0.24 -18.72
N ILE A 629 33.33 -0.85 -17.60
CA ILE A 629 33.92 -0.11 -16.48
C ILE A 629 35.45 -0.09 -16.63
N SER A 630 36.01 1.09 -16.82
CA SER A 630 37.40 1.30 -17.18
C SER A 630 38.00 2.59 -16.57
N ILE A 631 39.23 2.90 -16.91
CA ILE A 631 39.86 4.16 -16.53
C ILE A 631 39.22 5.39 -17.21
N ALA A 632 38.45 5.19 -18.32
CA ALA A 632 37.71 6.25 -18.96
C ALA A 632 36.61 6.79 -18.05
N ASP A 633 35.93 5.91 -17.31
CA ASP A 633 34.90 6.26 -16.36
C ASP A 633 35.45 7.08 -15.18
N VAL A 634 36.65 6.73 -14.70
CA VAL A 634 37.34 7.53 -13.67
C VAL A 634 37.58 8.95 -14.19
N THR A 635 38.00 9.10 -15.45
CA THR A 635 38.24 10.39 -16.04
C THR A 635 36.93 11.18 -16.21
N ALA A 636 35.87 10.51 -16.70
CA ALA A 636 34.55 11.11 -16.87
C ALA A 636 33.97 11.58 -15.52
N LEU A 637 34.14 10.78 -14.45
CA LEU A 637 33.70 11.12 -13.10
C LEU A 637 34.45 12.31 -12.52
N ILE A 638 35.77 12.37 -12.72
CA ILE A 638 36.58 13.53 -12.31
C ILE A 638 36.14 14.80 -13.06
N ASP A 639 35.93 14.71 -14.37
CA ASP A 639 35.46 15.83 -15.18
C ASP A 639 34.06 16.30 -14.72
N MET A 640 33.16 15.38 -14.35
CA MET A 640 31.85 15.69 -13.78
C MET A 640 31.96 16.46 -12.47
N LEU A 641 32.85 16.04 -11.57
CA LEU A 641 33.08 16.70 -10.27
C LEU A 641 33.74 18.08 -10.40
N LEU A 642 34.57 18.28 -11.42
CA LEU A 642 35.20 19.58 -11.67
C LEU A 642 34.28 20.57 -12.39
N SER A 643 33.19 20.08 -13.00
CA SER A 643 32.23 20.91 -13.75
C SER A 643 31.07 21.41 -12.87
N ASN A 644 30.87 20.85 -11.71
CA ASN A 644 29.91 21.25 -10.66
C ASN A 644 30.58 22.12 -9.61
#